data_a9080089e7ffd8232575e2b7a532506e
#
_entry.id   a9080089e7ffd8232575e2b7a532506e
#
_cell.length_a   1.000
_cell.length_b   1.000
_cell.length_c   1.000
_cell.angle_alpha   90.00
_cell.angle_beta   90.00
_cell.angle_gamma   90.00
#
_symmetry.space_group_name_H-M   'P 1'
#
loop_
_entity.id
_entity.type
_entity.pdbx_description
1 polymer ?
#
loop_
_entity_poly.entity_id
_entity_poly.type
_entity_poly.pdbx_seq_one_letter_code
_entity_poly.pdbx_strand_id
1 'polypeptide(L)'
;MRPSRKGRGGGGAGGGSISGHVSTLHQRLFHALNLGTSYYEGKELKWKCTDIEIQRHVVRSIAAFLDSVSAETLQNPLFKCKSGAVLSIAANEVVKLLSCVPNSILQHYVLDLSHPLLSLLTSHELEVSISCAIALNMILSNMSVKKEKQVWEMMKDAKTVECVVTNIRNFSGETMPVEYFQEMSSLLSVILWRWPPSRYSVWNDAMLMKVLEALLLKPDLSFKVAVLKLYSSVGLCGNGAKKLLENGKLLLQTMVYCMDSSHAPSVRIEGFRLAQCLATDEQGCLRMTSLCCDPLVRAIVCGMNRCSFHSGKILNDQMSLLVEACRLASITRWAGQHHIVFWKQGIDKVLLDLLLEDFQIKPSQHLSSLEEQISLVQEGLGANFLLTLRPYIWDILGWLATHCHDDFNHENELHINMLIMCACVAFVDAIRKGRQICENDVIHASRSESASKAVLMMIYSPSKYIASTARFILSQILKPNGKEYLKHLLHFLNYTTSGFNIGLPYIFQTIINLVGLTCYLGLPQYQRYVSGSEVMKTLLAFVRWCWSNPLPIKRQSVAPHLYNKFSERTCCWINREWEGEDVRLLYGLWAVAELVHHFYSVSSDKLNNMEAQLFSLLQEICIRTTADGPRWFAAYILSHFGFYGFLSKIGKRIGKALYMEEFADVQLILATGKALSVHGVVLAIRCPPLLPPGNEKTSNNSSMGDDTEKLSGNFRKTVRFSTHVDGQALQTLLDFVYFGYLEGEEELVKRLKPLAKSCNLQPLSLLLYRKRPNWGTSIPNCDLALGLGPVGHQFSDIILEAKSSGLSWTCSVCSLSVPHKHVHKVILWSSCDYLRALLKSGMQESYSQTVKVPVSWEGMIKLVEWIYTDQLPNPPSGCLWDNMDNEQKLHELHPYIELCWLADIWLLEDIQDACFKVVVSCLDSARDLSIKVLQLAAKFSLWKLADFAAACMAPLYCNLRDSGDLEDLDEFLVDMVRAASVRHSQGGG
;
A
#
# COMPACT_ATOMS: atom_id res chain seq x y z
N MET A 1 -63.82 10.42 5.84
CA MET A 1 -64.49 11.07 6.96
C MET A 1 -63.44 11.57 7.95
N ARG A 2 -63.28 12.86 8.06
CA ARG A 2 -62.48 13.54 9.08
C ARG A 2 -63.32 13.66 10.36
N PRO A 3 -62.71 13.51 11.56
CA PRO A 3 -63.31 14.15 12.74
C PRO A 3 -62.41 15.32 13.21
N SER A 4 -63.12 16.33 13.51
CA SER A 4 -62.85 17.67 13.97
C SER A 4 -61.96 17.80 15.19
N ARG A 5 -61.14 18.87 15.15
CA ARG A 5 -60.52 19.53 16.32
C ARG A 5 -61.60 19.98 17.36
N LYS A 6 -61.35 19.68 18.60
CA LYS A 6 -61.85 20.49 19.73
C LYS A 6 -60.62 20.78 20.64
N GLY A 7 -60.22 22.01 20.70
CA GLY A 7 -59.27 22.52 21.67
C GLY A 7 -59.90 22.78 23.03
N ARG A 8 -59.06 22.75 24.06
CA ARG A 8 -59.05 23.44 25.36
C ARG A 8 -57.78 22.96 26.07
N GLY A 9 -56.80 23.76 26.38
CA GLY A 9 -56.80 24.87 27.25
C GLY A 9 -56.66 24.42 28.69
N GLY A 10 -55.49 24.63 29.29
CA GLY A 10 -55.26 24.44 30.70
C GLY A 10 -53.84 24.05 31.01
N GLY A 11 -53.09 25.04 31.54
CA GLY A 11 -51.72 24.89 32.02
C GLY A 11 -51.61 23.93 33.19
N GLY A 12 -50.51 23.27 33.24
CA GLY A 12 -50.03 22.47 34.34
C GLY A 12 -48.64 22.01 34.01
N ALA A 13 -47.63 22.77 34.43
CA ALA A 13 -46.26 22.32 34.48
C ALA A 13 -46.16 21.16 35.46
N GLY A 14 -46.37 19.94 34.93
CA GLY A 14 -46.16 18.72 35.66
C GLY A 14 -44.93 18.04 35.05
N GLY A 15 -43.81 18.07 35.74
CA GLY A 15 -42.66 17.22 35.45
C GLY A 15 -43.11 15.76 35.46
N GLY A 16 -43.47 15.25 34.28
CA GLY A 16 -43.72 13.83 34.12
C GLY A 16 -42.39 13.11 34.35
N SER A 17 -42.31 12.31 35.39
CA SER A 17 -41.11 11.56 35.73
C SER A 17 -40.75 10.70 34.52
N ILE A 18 -39.44 10.48 34.27
CA ILE A 18 -38.95 9.55 33.22
C ILE A 18 -39.70 8.22 33.29
N SER A 19 -40.04 7.76 34.50
CA SER A 19 -40.86 6.58 34.74
C SER A 19 -42.21 6.63 34.00
N GLY A 20 -42.88 7.78 33.96
CA GLY A 20 -44.14 7.97 33.23
C GLY A 20 -43.93 7.90 31.71
N HIS A 21 -42.87 8.46 31.20
CA HIS A 21 -42.55 8.40 29.75
C HIS A 21 -42.14 7.00 29.32
N VAL A 22 -41.31 6.27 30.11
CA VAL A 22 -40.95 4.87 29.89
C VAL A 22 -42.22 4.00 29.89
N SER A 23 -43.07 4.15 30.86
CA SER A 23 -44.35 3.39 30.95
C SER A 23 -45.24 3.67 29.74
N THR A 24 -45.35 4.93 29.31
CA THR A 24 -46.14 5.30 28.13
C THR A 24 -45.54 4.77 26.82
N LEU A 25 -44.23 4.84 26.67
CA LEU A 25 -43.53 4.27 25.53
C LEU A 25 -43.67 2.77 25.52
N HIS A 26 -43.46 2.10 26.66
CA HIS A 26 -43.60 0.66 26.81
C HIS A 26 -45.02 0.21 26.45
N GLN A 27 -46.05 0.91 26.94
CA GLN A 27 -47.44 0.61 26.56
C GLN A 27 -47.72 0.82 25.08
N ARG A 28 -47.20 1.90 24.48
CA ARG A 28 -47.39 2.16 23.03
C ARG A 28 -46.66 1.15 22.18
N LEU A 29 -45.45 0.79 22.54
CA LEU A 29 -44.63 -0.19 21.83
C LEU A 29 -45.19 -1.60 22.02
N PHE A 30 -45.65 -1.93 23.22
CA PHE A 30 -46.31 -3.20 23.50
C PHE A 30 -47.64 -3.33 22.75
N HIS A 31 -48.40 -2.25 22.64
CA HIS A 31 -49.60 -2.22 21.83
C HIS A 31 -49.28 -2.37 20.32
N ALA A 32 -48.27 -1.70 19.83
CA ALA A 32 -47.84 -1.85 18.44
C ALA A 32 -47.30 -3.26 18.14
N LEU A 33 -46.63 -3.88 19.10
CA LEU A 33 -46.14 -5.26 19.02
C LEU A 33 -47.25 -6.29 19.05
N ASN A 34 -48.27 -6.08 19.88
CA ASN A 34 -49.43 -6.98 19.99
C ASN A 34 -50.34 -6.96 18.76
N LEU A 35 -50.38 -5.88 18.00
CA LEU A 35 -51.08 -5.81 16.73
C LEU A 35 -50.43 -6.69 15.64
N GLY A 36 -49.18 -7.06 15.83
CA GLY A 36 -48.38 -7.84 14.87
C GLY A 36 -48.03 -9.28 15.28
N THR A 37 -48.33 -9.68 16.53
CA THR A 37 -47.91 -11.00 17.02
C THR A 37 -49.07 -11.81 17.55
N SER A 38 -49.32 -12.96 16.96
CA SER A 38 -50.27 -13.96 17.45
C SER A 38 -49.64 -15.04 18.33
N TYR A 39 -48.48 -14.90 18.90
CA TYR A 39 -47.95 -15.89 19.87
C TYR A 39 -46.70 -15.48 20.61
N TYR A 40 -46.72 -15.64 21.91
CA TYR A 40 -45.62 -15.58 22.84
C TYR A 40 -45.17 -17.01 23.17
N GLU A 41 -44.08 -17.45 22.57
CA GLU A 41 -43.37 -18.65 23.00
C GLU A 41 -42.00 -18.27 23.52
N GLY A 42 -41.90 -18.35 24.81
CA GLY A 42 -40.78 -18.39 25.72
C GLY A 42 -39.35 -18.07 25.17
N LYS A 43 -38.83 -16.92 25.53
CA LYS A 43 -37.45 -16.47 25.61
C LYS A 43 -36.84 -15.58 24.53
N GLU A 44 -37.42 -15.49 23.35
CA GLU A 44 -36.99 -14.51 22.33
C GLU A 44 -38.24 -13.85 21.72
N LEU A 45 -38.36 -12.54 21.89
CA LEU A 45 -39.33 -11.72 21.17
C LEU A 45 -38.90 -11.71 19.68
N LYS A 46 -39.49 -12.62 18.88
CA LYS A 46 -39.35 -12.55 17.43
C LYS A 46 -40.40 -11.58 16.89
N TRP A 47 -39.93 -10.44 16.39
CA TRP A 47 -40.78 -9.48 15.70
C TRP A 47 -41.34 -10.10 14.39
N LYS A 48 -42.64 -10.29 14.32
CA LYS A 48 -43.36 -10.80 13.14
C LYS A 48 -44.17 -9.74 12.39
N CYS A 49 -44.09 -8.47 12.80
CA CYS A 49 -44.80 -7.41 12.12
C CYS A 49 -44.15 -7.09 10.77
N THR A 50 -44.84 -7.41 9.69
CA THR A 50 -44.47 -7.11 8.34
C THR A 50 -44.95 -5.74 7.85
N ASP A 51 -45.79 -5.05 8.64
CA ASP A 51 -46.31 -3.74 8.29
C ASP A 51 -45.25 -2.65 8.49
N ILE A 52 -44.83 -2.08 7.37
CA ILE A 52 -43.74 -1.05 7.30
C ILE A 52 -44.17 0.22 8.06
N GLU A 53 -45.43 0.62 8.06
CA GLU A 53 -45.90 1.84 8.74
C GLU A 53 -45.88 1.68 10.26
N ILE A 54 -46.20 0.49 10.75
CA ILE A 54 -46.09 0.20 12.20
C ILE A 54 -44.61 0.22 12.59
N GLN A 55 -43.75 -0.39 11.84
CA GLN A 55 -42.29 -0.38 12.10
C GLN A 55 -41.72 1.03 12.10
N ARG A 56 -42.10 1.88 11.14
CA ARG A 56 -41.70 3.30 11.09
C ARG A 56 -42.22 4.08 12.30
N HIS A 57 -43.48 3.80 12.73
CA HIS A 57 -44.04 4.45 13.88
C HIS A 57 -43.29 4.10 15.16
N VAL A 58 -42.91 2.84 15.35
CA VAL A 58 -42.09 2.38 16.47
C VAL A 58 -40.77 3.13 16.52
N VAL A 59 -40.02 3.20 15.41
CA VAL A 59 -38.72 3.89 15.35
C VAL A 59 -38.87 5.39 15.67
N ARG A 60 -39.90 6.05 15.12
CA ARG A 60 -40.15 7.47 15.44
C ARG A 60 -40.47 7.68 16.93
N SER A 61 -41.21 6.74 17.54
CA SER A 61 -41.54 6.81 18.98
C SER A 61 -40.27 6.61 19.82
N ILE A 62 -39.37 5.71 19.41
CA ILE A 62 -38.07 5.52 20.07
C ILE A 62 -37.23 6.78 19.96
N ALA A 63 -37.08 7.37 18.77
CA ALA A 63 -36.31 8.58 18.57
C ALA A 63 -36.83 9.75 19.40
N ALA A 64 -38.16 9.99 19.43
CA ALA A 64 -38.78 11.03 20.25
C ALA A 64 -38.61 10.78 21.76
N PHE A 65 -38.61 9.53 22.20
CA PHE A 65 -38.33 9.19 23.58
C PHE A 65 -36.90 9.47 23.97
N LEU A 66 -35.92 9.03 23.14
CA LEU A 66 -34.51 9.26 23.37
C LEU A 66 -34.15 10.75 23.39
N ASP A 67 -34.75 11.54 22.50
CA ASP A 67 -34.61 12.99 22.48
C ASP A 67 -35.09 13.63 23.78
N SER A 68 -36.25 13.24 24.27
CA SER A 68 -36.79 13.78 25.54
C SER A 68 -35.87 13.44 26.72
N VAL A 69 -35.38 12.20 26.77
CA VAL A 69 -34.50 11.74 27.85
C VAL A 69 -33.14 12.43 27.79
N SER A 70 -32.58 12.61 26.61
CA SER A 70 -31.30 13.30 26.45
C SER A 70 -31.38 14.77 26.85
N ALA A 71 -32.44 15.49 26.48
CA ALA A 71 -32.68 16.87 26.84
C ALA A 71 -32.84 17.05 28.36
N GLU A 72 -33.59 16.20 29.03
CA GLU A 72 -33.77 16.24 30.48
C GLU A 72 -32.47 15.92 31.22
N THR A 73 -31.65 14.99 30.72
CA THR A 73 -30.36 14.61 31.32
C THR A 73 -29.35 15.73 31.24
N LEU A 74 -29.34 16.51 30.16
CA LEU A 74 -28.46 17.64 29.98
C LEU A 74 -28.82 18.85 30.82
N GLN A 75 -30.11 19.09 31.05
CA GLN A 75 -30.60 20.29 31.75
C GLN A 75 -30.60 20.17 33.28
N ASN A 76 -30.61 18.99 33.86
CA ASN A 76 -30.69 18.82 35.31
C ASN A 76 -29.67 17.78 35.85
N PRO A 77 -28.51 18.24 36.39
CA PRO A 77 -27.50 17.38 36.99
C PRO A 77 -27.99 16.53 38.18
N LEU A 78 -29.00 16.99 38.91
CA LEU A 78 -29.61 16.24 40.03
C LEU A 78 -30.45 15.05 39.57
N PHE A 79 -30.92 15.11 38.35
CA PHE A 79 -31.67 14.04 37.72
C PHE A 79 -30.76 12.82 37.42
N LYS A 80 -29.48 13.06 37.12
CA LYS A 80 -28.46 12.02 36.90
C LYS A 80 -28.34 11.04 38.08
N CYS A 81 -28.51 11.50 39.31
CA CYS A 81 -28.32 10.68 40.52
C CYS A 81 -29.53 9.84 40.95
N LYS A 82 -30.74 10.24 40.58
CA LYS A 82 -31.97 9.57 41.08
C LYS A 82 -32.67 8.63 40.12
N SER A 83 -32.30 8.65 38.85
CA SER A 83 -32.99 7.90 37.78
C SER A 83 -32.09 6.94 37.01
N GLY A 84 -30.85 6.69 37.45
CA GLY A 84 -29.88 5.81 36.78
C GLY A 84 -30.46 4.42 36.47
N ALA A 85 -31.09 3.78 37.44
CA ALA A 85 -31.68 2.46 37.25
C ALA A 85 -32.84 2.47 36.22
N VAL A 86 -33.64 3.55 36.19
CA VAL A 86 -34.75 3.68 35.22
C VAL A 86 -34.21 3.92 33.82
N LEU A 87 -33.12 4.71 33.68
CA LEU A 87 -32.43 4.93 32.42
C LEU A 87 -31.79 3.66 31.88
N SER A 88 -31.15 2.85 32.73
CA SER A 88 -30.59 1.56 32.36
C SER A 88 -31.66 0.61 31.81
N ILE A 89 -32.78 0.47 32.48
CA ILE A 89 -33.91 -0.36 32.00
C ILE A 89 -34.42 0.15 30.66
N ALA A 90 -34.62 1.47 30.54
CA ALA A 90 -35.08 2.07 29.30
C ALA A 90 -34.09 1.88 28.13
N ALA A 91 -32.80 2.06 28.39
CA ALA A 91 -31.74 1.86 27.37
C ALA A 91 -31.68 0.40 26.89
N ASN A 92 -31.77 -0.57 27.81
CA ASN A 92 -31.85 -1.98 27.49
C ASN A 92 -33.06 -2.35 26.62
N GLU A 93 -34.24 -1.81 26.96
CA GLU A 93 -35.47 -2.05 26.16
C GLU A 93 -35.38 -1.38 24.79
N VAL A 94 -34.77 -0.20 24.67
CA VAL A 94 -34.48 0.44 23.37
C VAL A 94 -33.59 -0.46 22.50
N VAL A 95 -32.50 -1.03 23.05
CA VAL A 95 -31.65 -1.96 22.32
C VAL A 95 -32.41 -3.17 21.80
N LYS A 96 -33.21 -3.81 22.68
CA LYS A 96 -34.04 -4.96 22.30
C LYS A 96 -35.01 -4.63 21.16
N LEU A 97 -35.63 -3.47 21.22
CA LEU A 97 -36.60 -3.02 20.20
C LEU A 97 -35.90 -2.70 18.88
N LEU A 98 -34.75 -2.01 18.92
CA LEU A 98 -33.96 -1.71 17.72
C LEU A 98 -33.45 -2.98 17.05
N SER A 99 -33.08 -4.02 17.82
CA SER A 99 -32.65 -5.32 17.27
C SER A 99 -33.76 -6.05 16.50
N CYS A 100 -35.02 -5.76 16.78
CA CYS A 100 -36.17 -6.34 16.10
C CYS A 100 -36.57 -5.60 14.82
N VAL A 101 -36.09 -4.38 14.58
CA VAL A 101 -36.48 -3.56 13.44
C VAL A 101 -35.58 -3.89 12.24
N PRO A 102 -36.15 -4.08 11.03
CA PRO A 102 -35.37 -4.32 9.83
C PRO A 102 -34.40 -3.16 9.52
N ASN A 103 -33.17 -3.49 9.09
CA ASN A 103 -32.13 -2.51 8.75
C ASN A 103 -32.57 -1.50 7.70
N SER A 104 -33.41 -1.88 6.74
CA SER A 104 -33.97 -0.99 5.72
C SER A 104 -34.76 0.18 6.31
N ILE A 105 -35.42 -0.02 7.44
CA ILE A 105 -36.14 1.02 8.15
C ILE A 105 -35.21 1.83 9.05
N LEU A 106 -34.31 1.19 9.81
CA LEU A 106 -33.36 1.88 10.65
C LEU A 106 -32.50 2.89 9.86
N GLN A 107 -32.15 2.54 8.62
CA GLN A 107 -31.39 3.44 7.75
C GLN A 107 -32.07 4.78 7.47
N HIS A 108 -33.39 4.87 7.51
CA HIS A 108 -34.11 6.13 7.29
C HIS A 108 -33.99 7.08 8.49
N TYR A 109 -33.86 6.53 9.71
CA TYR A 109 -33.87 7.28 10.97
C TYR A 109 -32.50 7.34 11.66
N VAL A 110 -31.41 7.05 10.92
CA VAL A 110 -30.05 7.02 11.49
C VAL A 110 -29.70 8.31 12.23
N LEU A 111 -30.00 9.49 11.65
CA LEU A 111 -29.66 10.77 12.26
C LEU A 111 -30.49 11.02 13.53
N ASP A 112 -31.82 10.77 13.45
CA ASP A 112 -32.74 10.98 14.55
C ASP A 112 -32.45 10.08 15.76
N LEU A 113 -31.92 8.88 15.52
CA LEU A 113 -31.55 7.95 16.59
C LEU A 113 -30.13 8.20 17.10
N SER A 114 -29.17 8.55 16.21
CA SER A 114 -27.78 8.68 16.63
C SER A 114 -27.53 9.89 17.51
N HIS A 115 -28.18 11.03 17.25
CA HIS A 115 -27.97 12.25 18.02
C HIS A 115 -28.22 12.09 19.52
N PRO A 116 -29.40 11.61 19.97
CA PRO A 116 -29.66 11.43 21.41
C PRO A 116 -28.82 10.29 22.02
N LEU A 117 -28.51 9.20 21.26
CA LEU A 117 -27.69 8.13 21.77
C LEU A 117 -26.22 8.57 21.99
N LEU A 118 -25.69 9.45 21.17
CA LEU A 118 -24.36 10.05 21.37
C LEU A 118 -24.32 10.90 22.64
N SER A 119 -25.36 11.68 22.91
CA SER A 119 -25.48 12.48 24.12
C SER A 119 -25.56 11.61 25.39
N LEU A 120 -26.27 10.48 25.34
CA LEU A 120 -26.39 9.53 26.43
C LEU A 120 -25.16 8.64 26.62
N LEU A 121 -24.30 8.49 25.62
CA LEU A 121 -23.08 7.71 25.70
C LEU A 121 -22.11 8.23 26.78
N THR A 122 -22.18 9.53 27.11
CA THR A 122 -21.38 10.16 28.15
C THR A 122 -21.97 10.02 29.56
N SER A 123 -23.04 9.25 29.74
CA SER A 123 -23.67 9.01 31.04
C SER A 123 -22.69 8.41 32.04
N HIS A 124 -22.80 8.81 33.31
CA HIS A 124 -22.01 8.20 34.39
C HIS A 124 -22.48 6.78 34.75
N GLU A 125 -23.67 6.38 34.30
CA GLU A 125 -24.23 5.05 34.48
C GLU A 125 -23.67 4.11 33.42
N LEU A 126 -22.85 3.14 33.84
CA LEU A 126 -22.16 2.20 32.92
C LEU A 126 -23.14 1.42 32.03
N GLU A 127 -24.25 0.95 32.59
CA GLU A 127 -25.26 0.18 31.84
C GLU A 127 -25.91 1.02 30.73
N VAL A 128 -26.16 2.31 30.98
CA VAL A 128 -26.67 3.22 29.95
C VAL A 128 -25.67 3.41 28.84
N SER A 129 -24.41 3.64 29.19
CA SER A 129 -23.31 3.77 28.20
C SER A 129 -23.13 2.50 27.37
N ILE A 130 -23.18 1.32 28.00
CA ILE A 130 -23.12 0.01 27.29
C ILE A 130 -24.29 -0.11 26.33
N SER A 131 -25.51 0.12 26.78
CA SER A 131 -26.70 0.00 25.93
C SER A 131 -26.68 0.99 24.76
N CYS A 132 -26.24 2.23 24.99
CA CYS A 132 -26.07 3.23 23.93
C CYS A 132 -24.98 2.81 22.94
N ALA A 133 -23.86 2.24 23.41
CA ALA A 133 -22.79 1.72 22.54
C ALA A 133 -23.29 0.58 21.65
N ILE A 134 -24.06 -0.36 22.21
CA ILE A 134 -24.67 -1.47 21.44
C ILE A 134 -25.62 -0.92 20.37
N ALA A 135 -26.53 0.00 20.75
CA ALA A 135 -27.48 0.60 19.82
C ALA A 135 -26.78 1.34 18.68
N LEU A 136 -25.79 2.19 19.00
CA LEU A 136 -24.99 2.92 18.02
C LEU A 136 -24.22 1.97 17.12
N ASN A 137 -23.62 0.92 17.67
CA ASN A 137 -22.91 -0.08 16.89
C ASN A 137 -23.82 -0.78 15.87
N MET A 138 -25.03 -1.14 16.25
CA MET A 138 -26.03 -1.72 15.35
C MET A 138 -26.41 -0.74 14.22
N ILE A 139 -26.71 0.52 14.58
CA ILE A 139 -27.11 1.55 13.61
C ILE A 139 -25.97 1.84 12.64
N LEU A 140 -24.76 2.10 13.16
CA LEU A 140 -23.60 2.47 12.35
C LEU A 140 -23.08 1.31 11.48
N SER A 141 -23.09 0.09 11.97
CA SER A 141 -22.66 -1.08 11.20
C SER A 141 -23.48 -1.29 9.92
N ASN A 142 -24.77 -0.98 9.98
CA ASN A 142 -25.70 -1.20 8.88
C ASN A 142 -26.02 0.07 8.07
N MET A 143 -25.37 1.19 8.36
CA MET A 143 -25.65 2.48 7.73
C MET A 143 -25.21 2.53 6.26
N SER A 144 -25.99 3.20 5.41
CA SER A 144 -25.63 3.43 4.01
C SER A 144 -24.53 4.49 3.85
N VAL A 145 -23.70 4.35 2.82
CA VAL A 145 -22.62 5.30 2.50
C VAL A 145 -23.11 6.73 2.30
N LYS A 146 -24.35 6.90 1.77
CA LYS A 146 -24.93 8.23 1.51
C LYS A 146 -25.07 9.11 2.76
N LYS A 147 -25.23 8.52 3.93
CA LYS A 147 -25.40 9.23 5.22
C LYS A 147 -24.12 9.39 6.03
N GLU A 148 -23.04 8.75 5.60
CA GLU A 148 -21.78 8.74 6.34
C GLU A 148 -21.26 10.15 6.63
N LYS A 149 -21.33 11.08 5.68
CA LYS A 149 -20.87 12.46 5.87
C LYS A 149 -21.65 13.21 6.94
N GLN A 150 -22.99 13.14 6.90
CA GLN A 150 -23.84 13.84 7.86
C GLN A 150 -23.66 13.32 9.29
N VAL A 151 -23.59 11.98 9.43
CA VAL A 151 -23.36 11.35 10.74
C VAL A 151 -21.97 11.72 11.27
N TRP A 152 -20.97 11.80 10.40
CA TRP A 152 -19.62 12.18 10.78
C TRP A 152 -19.53 13.62 11.31
N GLU A 153 -20.21 14.57 10.65
CA GLU A 153 -20.29 15.96 11.10
C GLU A 153 -20.91 16.03 12.50
N MET A 154 -22.04 15.33 12.69
CA MET A 154 -22.71 15.25 14.02
C MET A 154 -21.80 14.63 15.08
N MET A 155 -21.03 13.58 14.75
CA MET A 155 -20.11 12.94 15.70
C MET A 155 -18.91 13.83 16.04
N LYS A 156 -18.43 14.64 15.08
CA LYS A 156 -17.42 15.65 15.33
C LYS A 156 -17.91 16.72 16.29
N ASP A 157 -19.09 17.25 16.04
CA ASP A 157 -19.71 18.28 16.90
C ASP A 157 -19.89 17.77 18.33
N ALA A 158 -20.30 16.52 18.48
CA ALA A 158 -20.43 15.85 19.76
C ALA A 158 -19.11 15.36 20.37
N LYS A 159 -17.97 15.54 19.68
CA LYS A 159 -16.63 15.04 20.10
C LYS A 159 -16.64 13.57 20.53
N THR A 160 -17.37 12.75 19.80
CA THR A 160 -17.69 11.36 20.18
C THR A 160 -16.45 10.50 20.33
N VAL A 161 -15.48 10.62 19.43
CA VAL A 161 -14.24 9.81 19.47
C VAL A 161 -13.43 10.15 20.72
N GLU A 162 -13.24 11.43 20.99
CA GLU A 162 -12.50 11.92 22.15
C GLU A 162 -13.19 11.50 23.44
N CYS A 163 -14.52 11.52 23.44
CA CYS A 163 -15.31 11.08 24.58
C CYS A 163 -15.13 9.58 24.85
N VAL A 164 -15.26 8.72 23.83
CA VAL A 164 -15.05 7.26 23.97
C VAL A 164 -13.63 6.95 24.39
N VAL A 165 -12.63 7.60 23.78
CA VAL A 165 -11.21 7.45 24.13
C VAL A 165 -10.96 7.86 25.58
N THR A 166 -11.51 9.00 26.02
CA THR A 166 -11.36 9.48 27.39
C THR A 166 -12.03 8.54 28.38
N ASN A 167 -13.20 8.03 28.06
CA ASN A 167 -13.91 7.06 28.88
C ASN A 167 -13.11 5.76 29.07
N ILE A 168 -12.52 5.22 28.00
CA ILE A 168 -11.64 4.03 28.09
C ILE A 168 -10.39 4.36 28.93
N ARG A 169 -9.78 5.52 28.72
CA ARG A 169 -8.56 5.94 29.40
C ARG A 169 -8.75 6.17 30.90
N ASN A 170 -9.89 6.67 31.32
CA ASN A 170 -10.19 6.98 32.72
C ASN A 170 -10.35 5.73 33.61
N PHE A 171 -10.65 4.59 33.01
CA PHE A 171 -10.57 3.31 33.70
C PHE A 171 -9.11 2.87 33.74
N SER A 172 -8.41 3.21 34.81
CA SER A 172 -7.08 2.64 35.06
C SER A 172 -7.21 1.12 35.23
N GLY A 173 -6.50 0.40 34.42
CA GLY A 173 -6.38 -1.04 34.16
C GLY A 173 -6.96 -2.10 35.10
N GLU A 174 -7.19 -1.85 36.38
CA GLU A 174 -7.64 -2.88 37.32
C GLU A 174 -9.16 -2.99 37.46
N THR A 175 -9.90 -1.92 37.24
CA THR A 175 -11.33 -1.81 37.56
C THR A 175 -12.26 -1.81 36.35
N MET A 176 -11.72 -1.90 35.13
CA MET A 176 -12.55 -1.84 33.91
C MET A 176 -13.41 -3.10 33.76
N PRO A 177 -14.75 -2.99 33.68
CA PRO A 177 -15.61 -4.14 33.39
C PRO A 177 -15.38 -4.64 31.96
N VAL A 178 -15.35 -5.95 31.79
CA VAL A 178 -15.10 -6.60 30.48
C VAL A 178 -16.15 -6.18 29.46
N GLU A 179 -17.41 -6.27 29.81
CA GLU A 179 -18.54 -5.95 28.93
C GLU A 179 -18.49 -4.48 28.46
N TYR A 180 -18.23 -3.56 29.38
CA TYR A 180 -18.08 -2.14 29.05
C TYR A 180 -16.95 -1.92 28.01
N PHE A 181 -15.78 -2.52 28.23
CA PHE A 181 -14.67 -2.39 27.31
C PHE A 181 -14.98 -3.02 25.94
N GLN A 182 -15.62 -4.19 25.92
CA GLN A 182 -15.98 -4.87 24.67
C GLN A 182 -16.92 -4.02 23.83
N GLU A 183 -17.98 -3.44 24.42
CA GLU A 183 -18.95 -2.66 23.67
C GLU A 183 -18.39 -1.31 23.22
N MET A 184 -17.63 -0.62 24.10
CA MET A 184 -16.99 0.64 23.75
C MET A 184 -15.90 0.47 22.67
N SER A 185 -15.07 -0.57 22.77
CA SER A 185 -14.05 -0.86 21.75
C SER A 185 -14.68 -1.33 20.44
N SER A 186 -15.80 -2.05 20.49
CA SER A 186 -16.54 -2.46 19.30
C SER A 186 -17.14 -1.25 18.58
N LEU A 187 -17.78 -0.33 19.31
CA LEU A 187 -18.28 0.93 18.77
C LEU A 187 -17.12 1.75 18.14
N LEU A 188 -16.05 1.93 18.90
CA LEU A 188 -14.88 2.65 18.41
C LEU A 188 -14.30 1.99 17.14
N SER A 189 -14.22 0.67 17.09
CA SER A 189 -13.75 -0.06 15.90
C SER A 189 -14.62 0.22 14.67
N VAL A 190 -15.96 0.28 14.82
CA VAL A 190 -16.87 0.62 13.72
C VAL A 190 -16.67 2.06 13.27
N ILE A 191 -16.50 3.00 14.21
CA ILE A 191 -16.22 4.40 13.91
C ILE A 191 -14.91 4.52 13.11
N LEU A 192 -13.81 3.91 13.60
CA LEU A 192 -12.51 3.95 12.94
C LEU A 192 -12.52 3.29 11.56
N TRP A 193 -13.35 2.28 11.38
CA TRP A 193 -13.49 1.61 10.10
C TRP A 193 -14.22 2.50 9.08
N ARG A 194 -15.31 3.19 9.49
CA ARG A 194 -16.11 4.02 8.60
C ARG A 194 -15.47 5.37 8.29
N TRP A 195 -14.81 5.98 9.28
CA TRP A 195 -14.22 7.33 9.16
C TRP A 195 -12.72 7.29 9.42
N PRO A 196 -11.90 7.08 8.37
CA PRO A 196 -10.46 7.03 8.48
C PRO A 196 -9.80 8.17 9.27
N PRO A 197 -10.28 9.44 9.19
CA PRO A 197 -9.70 10.55 9.97
C PRO A 197 -9.71 10.31 11.49
N SER A 198 -10.71 9.60 12.00
CA SER A 198 -10.82 9.30 13.44
C SER A 198 -9.69 8.42 13.98
N ARG A 199 -9.00 7.67 13.13
CA ARG A 199 -7.89 6.77 13.53
C ARG A 199 -6.74 7.53 14.15
N TYR A 200 -6.46 8.74 13.67
CA TYR A 200 -5.42 9.61 14.20
C TYR A 200 -5.58 9.86 15.71
N SER A 201 -6.78 10.15 16.15
CA SER A 201 -7.08 10.42 17.57
C SER A 201 -6.79 9.21 18.48
N VAL A 202 -6.80 8.00 17.94
CA VAL A 202 -6.52 6.77 18.69
C VAL A 202 -5.03 6.44 18.72
N TRP A 203 -4.39 6.34 17.55
CA TRP A 203 -3.00 5.90 17.52
C TRP A 203 -2.01 6.98 17.96
N ASN A 204 -2.42 8.24 17.98
CA ASN A 204 -1.62 9.36 18.49
C ASN A 204 -1.76 9.57 20.01
N ASP A 205 -2.78 8.97 20.66
CA ASP A 205 -2.96 9.07 22.13
C ASP A 205 -2.08 8.04 22.86
N ALA A 206 -0.91 8.51 23.34
CA ALA A 206 0.07 7.66 24.03
C ALA A 206 -0.46 7.05 25.33
N MET A 207 -1.42 7.72 26.00
CA MET A 207 -2.01 7.22 27.26
C MET A 207 -2.99 6.08 26.97
N LEU A 208 -3.85 6.24 25.95
CA LEU A 208 -4.74 5.17 25.51
C LEU A 208 -3.93 3.95 25.08
N MET A 209 -2.87 4.14 24.28
CA MET A 209 -2.02 3.04 23.83
C MET A 209 -1.42 2.25 25.01
N LYS A 210 -0.97 2.93 26.07
CA LYS A 210 -0.48 2.26 27.29
C LYS A 210 -1.58 1.47 28.01
N VAL A 211 -2.81 2.02 28.09
CA VAL A 211 -3.95 1.29 28.68
C VAL A 211 -4.27 0.03 27.87
N LEU A 212 -4.29 0.12 26.54
CA LEU A 212 -4.55 -1.02 25.68
C LEU A 212 -3.43 -2.09 25.80
N GLU A 213 -2.17 -1.70 25.90
CA GLU A 213 -1.06 -2.61 26.16
C GLU A 213 -1.21 -3.32 27.53
N ALA A 214 -1.62 -2.60 28.56
CA ALA A 214 -1.88 -3.19 29.89
C ALA A 214 -3.04 -4.22 29.84
N LEU A 215 -4.07 -3.97 29.03
CA LEU A 215 -5.17 -4.92 28.83
C LEU A 215 -4.73 -6.20 28.12
N LEU A 216 -3.74 -6.14 27.22
CA LEU A 216 -3.17 -7.35 26.59
C LEU A 216 -2.48 -8.27 27.59
N LEU A 217 -1.99 -7.74 28.72
CA LEU A 217 -1.36 -8.54 29.78
C LEU A 217 -2.36 -9.26 30.67
N LYS A 218 -3.64 -8.83 30.67
CA LYS A 218 -4.67 -9.49 31.47
C LYS A 218 -4.89 -10.95 31.01
N PRO A 219 -5.20 -11.87 31.93
CA PRO A 219 -5.43 -13.27 31.57
C PRO A 219 -6.72 -13.47 30.76
N ASP A 220 -7.72 -12.60 30.93
CA ASP A 220 -9.00 -12.70 30.24
C ASP A 220 -8.85 -12.52 28.73
N LEU A 221 -9.29 -13.52 27.99
CA LEU A 221 -9.24 -13.56 26.53
C LEU A 221 -10.12 -12.48 25.88
N SER A 222 -11.20 -12.10 26.54
CA SER A 222 -12.16 -11.12 26.03
C SER A 222 -11.52 -9.74 25.84
N PHE A 223 -10.66 -9.29 26.75
CA PHE A 223 -9.89 -8.07 26.60
C PHE A 223 -8.93 -8.16 25.40
N LYS A 224 -8.23 -9.27 25.27
CA LYS A 224 -7.28 -9.47 24.17
C LYS A 224 -7.98 -9.38 22.81
N VAL A 225 -9.09 -10.09 22.65
CA VAL A 225 -9.88 -10.07 21.41
C VAL A 225 -10.41 -8.67 21.09
N ALA A 226 -10.93 -7.97 22.09
CA ALA A 226 -11.44 -6.61 21.91
C ALA A 226 -10.33 -5.63 21.49
N VAL A 227 -9.14 -5.73 22.10
CA VAL A 227 -7.97 -4.92 21.70
C VAL A 227 -7.50 -5.27 20.29
N LEU A 228 -7.41 -6.57 19.94
CA LEU A 228 -7.02 -6.97 18.57
C LEU A 228 -8.00 -6.44 17.52
N LYS A 229 -9.30 -6.49 17.79
CA LYS A 229 -10.34 -5.92 16.91
C LYS A 229 -10.17 -4.42 16.72
N LEU A 230 -9.93 -3.68 17.81
CA LEU A 230 -9.69 -2.24 17.77
C LEU A 230 -8.40 -1.94 16.98
N TYR A 231 -7.33 -2.65 17.25
CA TYR A 231 -6.05 -2.48 16.54
C TYR A 231 -6.14 -2.85 15.05
N SER A 232 -6.99 -3.79 14.67
CA SER A 232 -7.25 -4.07 13.26
C SER A 232 -7.83 -2.83 12.55
N SER A 233 -8.74 -2.10 13.22
CA SER A 233 -9.29 -0.86 12.67
C SER A 233 -8.26 0.28 12.61
N VAL A 234 -7.37 0.39 13.59
CA VAL A 234 -6.23 1.33 13.60
C VAL A 234 -5.22 0.95 12.52
N GLY A 235 -4.93 -0.33 12.37
CA GLY A 235 -3.98 -0.88 11.40
C GLY A 235 -4.41 -0.72 9.94
N LEU A 236 -5.63 -0.29 9.65
CA LEU A 236 -6.04 0.15 8.32
C LEU A 236 -5.38 1.50 7.91
N CYS A 237 -4.77 2.20 8.85
CA CYS A 237 -3.90 3.36 8.60
C CYS A 237 -2.43 2.92 8.58
N GLY A 238 -1.68 3.24 7.51
CA GLY A 238 -0.26 2.89 7.41
C GLY A 238 0.59 3.43 8.56
N ASN A 239 0.36 4.68 8.98
CA ASN A 239 1.04 5.26 10.14
C ASN A 239 0.59 4.61 11.45
N GLY A 240 -0.69 4.28 11.57
CA GLY A 240 -1.21 3.52 12.72
C GLY A 240 -0.56 2.14 12.84
N ALA A 241 -0.46 1.39 11.73
CA ALA A 241 0.20 0.10 11.70
C ALA A 241 1.69 0.19 12.10
N LYS A 242 2.42 1.19 11.59
CA LYS A 242 3.81 1.46 12.02
C LYS A 242 3.90 1.73 13.51
N LYS A 243 3.00 2.55 14.05
CA LYS A 243 2.94 2.86 15.48
C LYS A 243 2.69 1.63 16.34
N LEU A 244 1.76 0.77 15.93
CA LEU A 244 1.49 -0.51 16.61
C LEU A 244 2.72 -1.44 16.63
N LEU A 245 3.56 -1.37 15.59
CA LEU A 245 4.76 -2.19 15.47
C LEU A 245 6.00 -1.62 16.20
N GLU A 246 6.03 -0.35 16.59
CA GLU A 246 7.18 0.25 17.30
C GLU A 246 7.58 -0.52 18.56
N ASN A 247 6.59 -0.87 19.39
CA ASN A 247 6.76 -1.67 20.62
C ASN A 247 6.07 -3.05 20.49
N GLY A 248 5.95 -3.55 19.27
CA GLY A 248 5.03 -4.61 18.87
C GLY A 248 5.30 -6.02 19.41
N LYS A 249 6.33 -6.28 20.21
CA LYS A 249 6.64 -7.66 20.66
C LYS A 249 5.48 -8.31 21.42
N LEU A 250 4.92 -7.62 22.41
CA LEU A 250 3.79 -8.11 23.19
C LEU A 250 2.54 -8.30 22.33
N LEU A 251 2.25 -7.31 21.47
CA LEU A 251 1.13 -7.36 20.55
C LEU A 251 1.22 -8.56 19.61
N LEU A 252 2.37 -8.77 18.97
CA LEU A 252 2.58 -9.88 18.05
C LEU A 252 2.50 -11.25 18.75
N GLN A 253 3.02 -11.37 19.96
CA GLN A 253 2.88 -12.58 20.75
C GLN A 253 1.42 -12.87 21.12
N THR A 254 0.67 -11.85 21.54
CA THR A 254 -0.76 -11.98 21.86
C THR A 254 -1.59 -12.30 20.62
N MET A 255 -1.29 -11.66 19.49
CA MET A 255 -1.94 -11.92 18.20
C MET A 255 -1.78 -13.39 17.81
N VAL A 256 -0.55 -13.90 17.78
CA VAL A 256 -0.28 -15.30 17.42
C VAL A 256 -0.89 -16.26 18.43
N TYR A 257 -0.87 -15.94 19.73
CA TYR A 257 -1.56 -16.72 20.75
C TYR A 257 -3.07 -16.83 20.46
N CYS A 258 -3.74 -15.73 20.12
CA CYS A 258 -5.15 -15.77 19.75
C CYS A 258 -5.43 -16.53 18.44
N MET A 259 -4.46 -16.64 17.54
CA MET A 259 -4.58 -17.41 16.29
C MET A 259 -4.45 -18.94 16.50
N ASP A 260 -3.99 -19.38 17.67
CA ASP A 260 -3.74 -20.78 17.94
C ASP A 260 -5.01 -21.64 17.82
N SER A 261 -4.82 -22.91 17.45
CA SER A 261 -5.91 -23.87 17.21
C SER A 261 -6.71 -24.24 18.45
N SER A 262 -6.20 -23.96 19.64
CA SER A 262 -6.88 -24.20 20.92
C SER A 262 -8.06 -23.23 21.15
N HIS A 263 -8.11 -22.12 20.40
CA HIS A 263 -9.14 -21.11 20.57
C HIS A 263 -10.32 -21.28 19.59
N ALA A 264 -11.47 -20.71 19.97
CA ALA A 264 -12.65 -20.70 19.11
C ALA A 264 -12.40 -19.92 17.80
N PRO A 265 -13.06 -20.29 16.68
CA PRO A 265 -12.89 -19.61 15.40
C PRO A 265 -13.08 -18.09 15.44
N SER A 266 -14.04 -17.59 16.22
CA SER A 266 -14.30 -16.16 16.41
C SER A 266 -13.10 -15.39 17.00
N VAL A 267 -12.38 -16.00 17.94
CA VAL A 267 -11.17 -15.45 18.53
C VAL A 267 -10.03 -15.42 17.51
N ARG A 268 -9.85 -16.53 16.82
CA ARG A 268 -8.78 -16.71 15.83
C ARG A 268 -8.91 -15.71 14.68
N ILE A 269 -10.12 -15.44 14.22
CA ILE A 269 -10.41 -14.51 13.14
C ILE A 269 -9.87 -13.10 13.45
N GLU A 270 -10.01 -12.61 14.68
CA GLU A 270 -9.50 -11.27 15.02
C GLU A 270 -7.96 -11.20 14.99
N GLY A 271 -7.28 -12.27 15.38
CA GLY A 271 -5.82 -12.39 15.21
C GLY A 271 -5.40 -12.36 13.74
N PHE A 272 -6.10 -13.11 12.88
CA PHE A 272 -5.83 -13.12 11.44
C PHE A 272 -6.09 -11.76 10.78
N ARG A 273 -7.15 -11.07 11.18
CA ARG A 273 -7.48 -9.72 10.67
C ARG A 273 -6.41 -8.70 11.02
N LEU A 274 -5.97 -8.67 12.28
CA LEU A 274 -4.88 -7.79 12.68
C LEU A 274 -3.60 -8.11 11.92
N ALA A 275 -3.24 -9.39 11.81
CA ALA A 275 -2.05 -9.80 11.07
C ALA A 275 -2.10 -9.33 9.60
N GLN A 276 -3.25 -9.39 8.93
CA GLN A 276 -3.43 -8.87 7.58
C GLN A 276 -3.18 -7.36 7.51
N CYS A 277 -3.73 -6.60 8.47
CA CYS A 277 -3.51 -5.15 8.51
C CYS A 277 -2.02 -4.83 8.68
N LEU A 278 -1.32 -5.51 9.57
CA LEU A 278 0.10 -5.30 9.82
C LEU A 278 1.00 -5.77 8.66
N ALA A 279 0.58 -6.80 7.92
CA ALA A 279 1.31 -7.37 6.79
C ALA A 279 1.11 -6.62 5.46
N THR A 280 0.28 -5.59 5.42
CA THR A 280 0.01 -4.84 4.19
C THR A 280 1.27 -4.12 3.67
N ASP A 281 2.18 -3.71 4.55
CA ASP A 281 3.47 -3.12 4.20
C ASP A 281 4.59 -4.17 4.31
N GLU A 282 5.57 -4.10 3.40
CA GLU A 282 6.72 -5.02 3.39
C GLU A 282 7.49 -4.99 4.71
N GLN A 283 7.75 -3.81 5.26
CA GLN A 283 8.46 -3.68 6.55
C GLN A 283 7.66 -4.28 7.70
N GLY A 284 6.34 -4.10 7.70
CA GLY A 284 5.44 -4.71 8.68
C GLY A 284 5.48 -6.24 8.59
N CYS A 285 5.43 -6.78 7.38
CA CYS A 285 5.55 -8.22 7.14
C CYS A 285 6.90 -8.77 7.61
N LEU A 286 8.02 -8.11 7.25
CA LEU A 286 9.36 -8.50 7.69
C LEU A 286 9.50 -8.46 9.21
N ARG A 287 8.94 -7.46 9.88
CA ARG A 287 9.00 -7.34 11.34
C ARG A 287 8.17 -8.41 12.04
N MET A 288 6.96 -8.72 11.55
CA MET A 288 6.15 -9.83 12.06
C MET A 288 6.89 -11.16 11.92
N THR A 289 7.43 -11.43 10.74
CA THR A 289 8.12 -12.69 10.47
C THR A 289 9.44 -12.81 11.23
N SER A 290 10.17 -11.71 11.44
CA SER A 290 11.41 -11.74 12.26
C SER A 290 11.15 -12.06 13.74
N LEU A 291 9.99 -11.69 14.27
CA LEU A 291 9.66 -11.86 15.69
C LEU A 291 8.86 -13.13 16.00
N CYS A 292 8.06 -13.63 15.07
CA CYS A 292 7.13 -14.74 15.32
C CYS A 292 6.89 -15.67 14.11
N CYS A 293 7.89 -15.91 13.27
CA CYS A 293 7.76 -16.65 12.01
C CYS A 293 7.12 -18.05 12.19
N ASP A 294 7.76 -18.95 12.93
CA ASP A 294 7.29 -20.34 13.04
C ASP A 294 5.87 -20.44 13.65
N PRO A 295 5.56 -19.78 14.78
CA PRO A 295 4.20 -19.82 15.32
C PRO A 295 3.17 -19.18 14.37
N LEU A 296 3.53 -18.09 13.69
CA LEU A 296 2.64 -17.43 12.74
C LEU A 296 2.30 -18.33 11.55
N VAL A 297 3.31 -18.94 10.92
CA VAL A 297 3.10 -19.85 9.78
C VAL A 297 2.32 -21.09 10.20
N ARG A 298 2.62 -21.66 11.38
CA ARG A 298 1.85 -22.78 11.94
C ARG A 298 0.38 -22.42 12.12
N ALA A 299 0.10 -21.25 12.70
CA ALA A 299 -1.27 -20.77 12.89
C ALA A 299 -2.00 -20.57 11.55
N ILE A 300 -1.30 -20.02 10.52
CA ILE A 300 -1.84 -19.86 9.16
C ILE A 300 -2.20 -21.23 8.56
N VAL A 301 -1.24 -22.16 8.50
CA VAL A 301 -1.46 -23.49 7.88
C VAL A 301 -2.56 -24.25 8.61
N CYS A 302 -2.57 -24.18 9.97
CA CYS A 302 -3.64 -24.78 10.77
C CYS A 302 -5.00 -24.13 10.52
N GLY A 303 -5.04 -22.80 10.31
CA GLY A 303 -6.27 -22.07 9.98
C GLY A 303 -6.81 -22.41 8.60
N MET A 304 -5.95 -22.80 7.67
CA MET A 304 -6.31 -23.25 6.33
C MET A 304 -6.72 -24.73 6.29
N ASN A 305 -6.41 -25.51 7.32
CA ASN A 305 -6.66 -26.95 7.31
C ASN A 305 -8.15 -27.29 7.47
N ARG A 306 -8.67 -28.05 6.52
CA ARG A 306 -10.05 -28.49 6.47
C ARG A 306 -10.40 -29.64 7.44
N CYS A 307 -9.42 -30.37 7.94
CA CYS A 307 -9.64 -31.54 8.79
C CYS A 307 -10.41 -31.30 10.11
N SER A 308 -10.63 -30.03 10.47
CA SER A 308 -11.45 -29.66 11.65
C SER A 308 -12.98 -29.68 11.39
N PHE A 309 -13.43 -30.02 10.19
CA PHE A 309 -14.86 -30.07 9.82
C PHE A 309 -15.45 -31.49 10.00
N HIS A 310 -15.82 -31.83 11.23
CA HIS A 310 -16.28 -33.18 11.55
C HIS A 310 -17.76 -33.47 11.33
N SER A 311 -18.54 -32.59 10.75
CA SER A 311 -19.92 -32.91 10.35
C SER A 311 -20.37 -32.01 9.21
N GLY A 312 -21.01 -32.56 8.21
CA GLY A 312 -21.44 -31.98 6.94
C GLY A 312 -22.17 -30.64 6.92
N LYS A 313 -22.11 -29.85 7.98
CA LYS A 313 -22.45 -28.44 8.03
C LYS A 313 -21.21 -27.62 8.39
N ILE A 314 -20.62 -26.96 7.41
CA ILE A 314 -19.61 -25.94 7.64
C ILE A 314 -20.31 -24.81 8.39
N LEU A 315 -19.96 -24.59 9.65
CA LEU A 315 -20.40 -23.42 10.40
C LEU A 315 -19.84 -22.16 9.75
N ASN A 316 -20.64 -21.10 9.67
CA ASN A 316 -20.23 -19.83 9.05
C ASN A 316 -18.90 -19.28 9.62
N ASP A 317 -18.66 -19.44 10.90
CA ASP A 317 -17.42 -18.97 11.56
C ASP A 317 -16.18 -19.73 11.10
N GLN A 318 -16.31 -21.04 10.84
CA GLN A 318 -15.19 -21.84 10.35
C GLN A 318 -14.85 -21.48 8.90
N MET A 319 -15.85 -21.21 8.06
CA MET A 319 -15.62 -20.74 6.71
C MET A 319 -14.98 -19.35 6.71
N SER A 320 -15.41 -18.47 7.62
CA SER A 320 -14.80 -17.15 7.80
C SER A 320 -13.34 -17.27 8.22
N LEU A 321 -13.02 -18.15 9.17
CA LEU A 321 -11.65 -18.42 9.60
C LEU A 321 -10.77 -18.90 8.44
N LEU A 322 -11.25 -19.85 7.66
CA LEU A 322 -10.55 -20.37 6.50
C LEU A 322 -10.24 -19.28 5.48
N VAL A 323 -11.22 -18.41 5.19
CA VAL A 323 -11.04 -17.26 4.30
C VAL A 323 -9.97 -16.30 4.84
N GLU A 324 -10.01 -15.96 6.13
CA GLU A 324 -9.05 -15.02 6.73
C GLU A 324 -7.62 -15.63 6.79
N ALA A 325 -7.50 -16.93 7.02
CA ALA A 325 -6.21 -17.62 6.97
C ALA A 325 -5.62 -17.62 5.54
N CYS A 326 -6.44 -17.95 4.53
CA CYS A 326 -6.01 -17.91 3.13
C CYS A 326 -5.59 -16.49 2.70
N ARG A 327 -6.33 -15.46 3.13
CA ARG A 327 -5.96 -14.06 2.87
C ARG A 327 -4.60 -13.72 3.45
N LEU A 328 -4.38 -14.02 4.72
CA LEU A 328 -3.10 -13.75 5.36
C LEU A 328 -1.96 -14.49 4.66
N ALA A 329 -2.15 -15.76 4.32
CA ALA A 329 -1.13 -16.55 3.60
C ALA A 329 -0.77 -15.92 2.24
N SER A 330 -1.74 -15.36 1.51
CA SER A 330 -1.48 -14.68 0.23
C SER A 330 -0.72 -13.35 0.39
N ILE A 331 -0.91 -12.63 1.50
CA ILE A 331 -0.22 -11.38 1.79
C ILE A 331 1.22 -11.64 2.25
N THR A 332 1.47 -12.66 3.05
CA THR A 332 2.81 -12.97 3.60
C THR A 332 3.84 -13.38 2.53
N ARG A 333 3.46 -13.45 1.26
CA ARG A 333 4.39 -13.58 0.12
C ARG A 333 5.54 -12.57 0.14
N TRP A 334 5.36 -11.40 0.77
CA TRP A 334 6.37 -10.36 0.87
C TRP A 334 7.57 -10.74 1.73
N ALA A 335 7.41 -11.72 2.58
CA ALA A 335 8.42 -12.16 3.52
C ALA A 335 9.38 -13.23 2.96
N GLY A 336 9.44 -13.45 1.67
CA GLY A 336 10.27 -14.36 0.85
C GLY A 336 11.09 -15.47 1.48
N GLN A 337 11.73 -15.19 2.61
CA GLN A 337 12.59 -16.13 3.32
C GLN A 337 11.82 -17.23 4.09
N HIS A 338 10.51 -17.09 4.25
CA HIS A 338 9.70 -17.99 5.09
C HIS A 338 9.03 -19.12 4.32
N HIS A 339 9.24 -19.20 3.01
CA HIS A 339 8.70 -20.28 2.17
C HIS A 339 9.06 -21.67 2.69
N ILE A 340 10.28 -21.85 3.22
CA ILE A 340 10.75 -23.13 3.78
C ILE A 340 9.88 -23.54 4.98
N VAL A 341 9.48 -22.60 5.83
CA VAL A 341 8.63 -22.89 7.00
C VAL A 341 7.23 -23.33 6.55
N PHE A 342 6.66 -22.70 5.52
CA PHE A 342 5.37 -23.13 4.97
C PHE A 342 5.42 -24.58 4.46
N TRP A 343 6.47 -24.95 3.71
CA TRP A 343 6.66 -26.32 3.24
C TRP A 343 6.82 -27.31 4.39
N LYS A 344 7.62 -26.97 5.41
CA LYS A 344 7.79 -27.80 6.62
C LYS A 344 6.50 -27.99 7.40
N GLN A 345 5.58 -27.06 7.35
CA GLN A 345 4.25 -27.16 7.98
C GLN A 345 3.22 -27.90 7.12
N GLY A 346 3.60 -28.43 5.95
CA GLY A 346 2.72 -29.22 5.08
C GLY A 346 1.70 -28.41 4.31
N ILE A 347 2.05 -27.19 3.87
CA ILE A 347 1.17 -26.31 3.07
C ILE A 347 0.72 -26.98 1.76
N ASP A 348 1.57 -27.79 1.14
CA ASP A 348 1.28 -28.56 -0.07
C ASP A 348 0.03 -29.45 0.09
N LYS A 349 -0.01 -30.22 1.18
CA LYS A 349 -1.15 -31.07 1.50
C LYS A 349 -2.43 -30.22 1.71
N VAL A 350 -2.32 -29.15 2.50
CA VAL A 350 -3.47 -28.29 2.82
C VAL A 350 -4.02 -27.62 1.56
N LEU A 351 -3.16 -27.12 0.67
CA LEU A 351 -3.59 -26.53 -0.60
C LEU A 351 -4.28 -27.57 -1.51
N LEU A 352 -3.76 -28.79 -1.53
CA LEU A 352 -4.34 -29.88 -2.31
C LEU A 352 -5.73 -30.28 -1.77
N ASP A 353 -5.87 -30.42 -0.44
CA ASP A 353 -7.15 -30.73 0.22
C ASP A 353 -8.20 -29.63 0.02
N LEU A 354 -7.78 -28.38 -0.15
CA LEU A 354 -8.66 -27.26 -0.48
C LEU A 354 -9.08 -27.24 -1.96
N LEU A 355 -8.25 -27.73 -2.87
CA LEU A 355 -8.55 -27.77 -4.30
C LEU A 355 -9.36 -29.00 -4.69
N LEU A 356 -9.06 -30.15 -4.11
CA LEU A 356 -9.65 -31.43 -4.42
C LEU A 356 -10.24 -32.02 -3.14
N GLU A 357 -11.56 -32.09 -3.03
CA GLU A 357 -12.26 -32.67 -1.88
C GLU A 357 -11.89 -34.14 -1.70
N ASP A 358 -11.52 -34.51 -0.46
CA ASP A 358 -11.28 -35.90 -0.06
C ASP A 358 -10.37 -36.70 -1.01
N PHE A 359 -9.32 -36.04 -1.53
CA PHE A 359 -8.35 -36.69 -2.39
C PHE A 359 -7.48 -37.64 -1.57
N GLN A 360 -8.07 -38.78 -1.19
CA GLN A 360 -7.30 -39.89 -0.60
C GLN A 360 -6.51 -40.55 -1.72
N ILE A 361 -5.27 -40.14 -1.90
CA ILE A 361 -4.29 -40.90 -2.67
C ILE A 361 -4.07 -42.18 -1.90
N LYS A 362 -4.76 -43.29 -2.27
CA LYS A 362 -4.42 -44.62 -1.77
C LYS A 362 -3.04 -44.96 -2.33
N PRO A 363 -2.03 -45.17 -1.45
CA PRO A 363 -0.66 -45.44 -1.89
C PRO A 363 -0.49 -46.71 -2.75
N SER A 364 -1.52 -47.51 -2.86
CA SER A 364 -1.52 -48.81 -3.53
C SER A 364 -2.09 -48.85 -4.95
N GLN A 365 -2.60 -47.74 -5.45
CA GLN A 365 -2.97 -47.67 -6.85
C GLN A 365 -1.76 -47.15 -7.63
N HIS A 366 -1.08 -48.04 -8.37
CA HIS A 366 -0.26 -47.65 -9.51
C HIS A 366 -1.14 -46.78 -10.37
N LEU A 367 -0.95 -45.46 -10.25
CA LEU A 367 -1.73 -44.50 -11.03
C LEU A 367 -1.48 -44.79 -12.51
N SER A 368 -2.51 -45.17 -13.18
CA SER A 368 -2.83 -45.13 -14.57
C SER A 368 -2.16 -43.94 -15.30
N SER A 369 -2.29 -43.91 -16.58
CA SER A 369 -1.71 -42.89 -17.46
C SER A 369 -1.91 -41.45 -16.99
N LEU A 370 -1.01 -40.54 -17.36
CA LEU A 370 -1.10 -39.10 -17.06
C LEU A 370 -2.46 -38.51 -17.52
N GLU A 371 -3.06 -39.04 -18.57
CA GLU A 371 -4.37 -38.65 -19.10
C GLU A 371 -5.50 -38.93 -18.10
N GLU A 372 -5.47 -40.07 -17.41
CA GLU A 372 -6.44 -40.39 -16.36
C GLU A 372 -6.27 -39.49 -15.13
N GLN A 373 -5.05 -39.12 -14.77
CA GLN A 373 -4.78 -38.15 -13.68
C GLN A 373 -5.34 -36.77 -14.04
N ILE A 374 -5.16 -36.32 -15.27
CA ILE A 374 -5.70 -35.05 -15.75
C ILE A 374 -7.26 -35.09 -15.70
N SER A 375 -7.88 -36.19 -16.11
CA SER A 375 -9.34 -36.33 -16.04
C SER A 375 -9.85 -36.24 -14.60
N LEU A 376 -9.22 -36.97 -13.68
CA LEU A 376 -9.56 -36.94 -12.24
C LEU A 376 -9.43 -35.53 -11.65
N VAL A 377 -8.38 -34.81 -12.01
CA VAL A 377 -8.19 -33.42 -11.55
C VAL A 377 -9.29 -32.51 -12.14
N GLN A 378 -9.67 -32.68 -13.40
CA GLN A 378 -10.74 -31.90 -14.00
C GLN A 378 -12.10 -32.13 -13.30
N GLU A 379 -12.44 -33.39 -13.00
CA GLU A 379 -13.63 -33.72 -12.23
C GLU A 379 -13.59 -33.16 -10.82
N GLY A 380 -12.49 -33.36 -10.10
CA GLY A 380 -12.31 -32.85 -8.73
C GLY A 380 -12.38 -31.33 -8.63
N LEU A 381 -11.74 -30.60 -9.54
CA LEU A 381 -11.87 -29.15 -9.62
C LEU A 381 -13.29 -28.72 -9.99
N GLY A 382 -14.02 -29.48 -10.81
CA GLY A 382 -15.41 -29.21 -11.18
C GLY A 382 -16.38 -29.39 -10.02
N ALA A 383 -16.17 -30.43 -9.19
CA ALA A 383 -17.03 -30.79 -8.06
C ALA A 383 -16.87 -29.89 -6.84
N ASN A 384 -15.70 -29.27 -6.66
CA ASN A 384 -15.40 -28.48 -5.48
C ASN A 384 -16.16 -27.15 -5.42
N PHE A 385 -16.88 -26.92 -4.33
CA PHE A 385 -17.69 -25.72 -4.11
C PHE A 385 -16.89 -24.54 -3.49
N LEU A 386 -15.63 -24.74 -3.06
CA LEU A 386 -14.79 -23.68 -2.48
C LEU A 386 -14.23 -22.71 -3.55
N LEU A 387 -15.05 -22.34 -4.51
CA LEU A 387 -14.63 -21.48 -5.64
C LEU A 387 -14.09 -20.11 -5.21
N THR A 388 -14.59 -19.57 -4.09
CA THR A 388 -14.18 -18.26 -3.56
C THR A 388 -12.77 -18.27 -3.00
N LEU A 389 -12.22 -19.43 -2.65
CA LEU A 389 -10.87 -19.57 -2.09
C LEU A 389 -9.80 -19.79 -3.16
N ARG A 390 -10.19 -20.25 -4.34
CA ARG A 390 -9.22 -20.61 -5.42
C ARG A 390 -8.24 -19.48 -5.77
N PRO A 391 -8.63 -18.21 -5.86
CA PRO A 391 -7.67 -17.16 -6.13
C PRO A 391 -6.55 -17.09 -5.10
N TYR A 392 -6.88 -17.19 -3.81
CA TYR A 392 -5.87 -17.19 -2.75
C TYR A 392 -4.94 -18.40 -2.85
N ILE A 393 -5.50 -19.58 -3.15
CA ILE A 393 -4.73 -20.81 -3.31
C ILE A 393 -3.73 -20.68 -4.47
N TRP A 394 -4.17 -20.12 -5.60
CA TRP A 394 -3.30 -19.90 -6.75
C TRP A 394 -2.20 -18.89 -6.46
N ASP A 395 -2.50 -17.80 -5.77
CA ASP A 395 -1.52 -16.79 -5.37
C ASP A 395 -0.46 -17.38 -4.41
N ILE A 396 -0.90 -18.15 -3.41
CA ILE A 396 0.01 -18.82 -2.46
C ILE A 396 0.91 -19.79 -3.21
N LEU A 397 0.35 -20.61 -4.09
CA LEU A 397 1.10 -21.59 -4.87
C LEU A 397 2.13 -20.90 -5.79
N GLY A 398 1.74 -19.84 -6.48
CA GLY A 398 2.65 -19.06 -7.33
C GLY A 398 3.79 -18.45 -6.53
N TRP A 399 3.49 -17.83 -5.38
CA TRP A 399 4.50 -17.27 -4.50
C TRP A 399 5.47 -18.34 -3.98
N LEU A 400 4.96 -19.47 -3.49
CA LEU A 400 5.80 -20.59 -3.02
C LEU A 400 6.71 -21.11 -4.14
N ALA A 401 6.22 -21.16 -5.38
CA ALA A 401 7.01 -21.58 -6.54
C ALA A 401 8.14 -20.60 -6.90
N THR A 402 7.93 -19.29 -6.69
CA THR A 402 8.96 -18.28 -7.01
C THR A 402 10.09 -18.22 -5.97
N HIS A 403 9.86 -18.68 -4.75
CA HIS A 403 10.84 -18.64 -3.67
C HIS A 403 11.45 -20.02 -3.36
N CYS A 404 11.05 -21.03 -4.10
CA CYS A 404 11.54 -22.38 -3.90
C CYS A 404 12.93 -22.57 -4.54
N HIS A 405 13.87 -23.19 -3.80
CA HIS A 405 15.17 -23.60 -4.28
C HIS A 405 15.26 -25.12 -4.33
N ASP A 406 16.27 -25.68 -5.01
CA ASP A 406 16.39 -27.13 -5.30
C ASP A 406 16.59 -28.06 -4.09
N ASP A 407 16.56 -27.55 -2.86
CA ASP A 407 16.72 -28.32 -1.61
C ASP A 407 15.45 -29.07 -1.16
N PHE A 408 14.57 -29.43 -2.09
CA PHE A 408 13.34 -30.16 -1.78
C PHE A 408 13.60 -31.60 -1.35
N ASN A 409 13.04 -31.99 -0.21
CA ASN A 409 12.96 -33.39 0.19
C ASN A 409 11.94 -34.14 -0.69
N HIS A 410 12.31 -35.30 -1.21
CA HIS A 410 11.50 -36.13 -2.11
C HIS A 410 10.14 -36.59 -1.54
N GLU A 411 9.89 -36.41 -0.23
CA GLU A 411 8.65 -36.84 0.42
C GLU A 411 7.39 -36.11 -0.08
N ASN A 412 7.54 -34.89 -0.63
CA ASN A 412 6.40 -34.02 -1.04
C ASN A 412 6.20 -33.95 -2.55
N GLU A 413 6.99 -34.66 -3.36
CA GLU A 413 6.95 -34.57 -4.83
C GLU A 413 5.55 -34.85 -5.40
N LEU A 414 4.84 -35.84 -4.84
CA LEU A 414 3.52 -36.23 -5.30
C LEU A 414 2.50 -35.11 -5.14
N HIS A 415 2.46 -34.46 -3.97
CA HIS A 415 1.53 -33.33 -3.73
C HIS A 415 1.85 -32.15 -4.64
N ILE A 416 3.13 -31.84 -4.81
CA ILE A 416 3.58 -30.74 -5.69
C ILE A 416 3.18 -31.00 -7.13
N ASN A 417 3.38 -32.23 -7.62
CA ASN A 417 2.98 -32.61 -8.99
C ASN A 417 1.47 -32.49 -9.19
N MET A 418 0.68 -32.89 -8.22
CA MET A 418 -0.77 -32.74 -8.24
C MET A 418 -1.21 -31.27 -8.21
N LEU A 419 -0.56 -30.43 -7.40
CA LEU A 419 -0.82 -28.99 -7.35
C LEU A 419 -0.48 -28.31 -8.66
N ILE A 420 0.65 -28.63 -9.27
CA ILE A 420 1.05 -28.15 -10.61
C ILE A 420 0.02 -28.57 -11.66
N MET A 421 -0.45 -29.81 -11.60
CA MET A 421 -1.47 -30.33 -12.51
C MET A 421 -2.79 -29.57 -12.33
N CYS A 422 -3.25 -29.34 -11.11
CA CYS A 422 -4.44 -28.55 -10.81
C CYS A 422 -4.35 -27.14 -11.42
N ALA A 423 -3.22 -26.47 -11.22
CA ALA A 423 -2.99 -25.13 -11.76
C ALA A 423 -2.96 -25.12 -13.30
N CYS A 424 -2.27 -26.09 -13.94
CA CYS A 424 -2.21 -26.21 -15.39
C CYS A 424 -3.58 -26.49 -16.00
N VAL A 425 -4.38 -27.35 -15.38
CA VAL A 425 -5.77 -27.64 -15.81
C VAL A 425 -6.62 -26.38 -15.69
N ALA A 426 -6.57 -25.68 -14.56
CA ALA A 426 -7.31 -24.42 -14.35
C ALA A 426 -6.89 -23.33 -15.35
N PHE A 427 -5.61 -23.23 -15.67
CA PHE A 427 -5.07 -22.29 -16.65
C PHE A 427 -5.58 -22.60 -18.07
N VAL A 428 -5.54 -23.85 -18.52
CA VAL A 428 -6.03 -24.22 -19.85
C VAL A 428 -7.54 -24.02 -19.97
N ASP A 429 -8.29 -24.28 -18.89
CA ASP A 429 -9.72 -23.96 -18.83
C ASP A 429 -9.98 -22.45 -18.92
N ALA A 430 -9.12 -21.63 -18.29
CA ALA A 430 -9.19 -20.16 -18.39
C ALA A 430 -8.99 -19.66 -19.83
N ILE A 431 -7.98 -20.19 -20.54
CA ILE A 431 -7.75 -19.86 -21.96
C ILE A 431 -8.95 -20.30 -22.82
N ARG A 432 -9.49 -21.49 -22.57
CA ARG A 432 -10.63 -22.03 -23.31
C ARG A 432 -11.89 -21.18 -23.12
N LYS A 433 -12.21 -20.82 -21.87
CA LYS A 433 -13.40 -20.03 -21.51
C LYS A 433 -13.27 -18.57 -21.86
N GLY A 434 -12.08 -18.03 -21.93
CA GLY A 434 -11.82 -16.65 -22.33
C GLY A 434 -12.43 -16.23 -23.66
N ARG A 435 -12.86 -17.20 -24.47
CA ARG A 435 -13.63 -16.97 -25.71
C ARG A 435 -15.09 -16.55 -25.48
N GLN A 436 -15.63 -16.75 -24.26
CA GLN A 436 -17.07 -16.66 -23.97
C GLN A 436 -17.39 -15.68 -22.83
N ILE A 437 -16.46 -14.86 -22.39
CA ILE A 437 -16.68 -13.94 -21.25
C ILE A 437 -17.71 -12.89 -21.66
N CYS A 438 -18.93 -13.04 -21.12
CA CYS A 438 -19.95 -12.01 -21.12
C CYS A 438 -19.51 -10.89 -20.15
N GLU A 439 -19.83 -9.63 -20.45
CA GLU A 439 -19.49 -8.42 -19.69
C GLU A 439 -19.82 -8.48 -18.19
N ASN A 440 -20.61 -9.45 -17.75
CA ASN A 440 -21.14 -9.54 -16.39
C ASN A 440 -20.37 -10.48 -15.45
N ASP A 441 -19.27 -11.13 -15.89
CA ASP A 441 -18.63 -12.20 -15.10
C ASP A 441 -17.20 -11.84 -14.64
N VAL A 442 -17.07 -10.67 -13.99
CA VAL A 442 -15.80 -10.15 -13.43
C VAL A 442 -15.17 -11.12 -12.43
N ILE A 443 -15.99 -11.80 -11.61
CA ILE A 443 -15.52 -12.75 -10.59
C ILE A 443 -14.84 -13.96 -11.23
N HIS A 444 -15.42 -14.48 -12.31
CA HIS A 444 -14.87 -15.62 -13.03
C HIS A 444 -13.56 -15.25 -13.73
N ALA A 445 -13.49 -14.06 -14.32
CA ALA A 445 -12.31 -13.55 -14.98
C ALA A 445 -11.13 -13.38 -14.01
N SER A 446 -11.39 -12.84 -12.83
CA SER A 446 -10.37 -12.68 -11.76
C SER A 446 -9.80 -14.02 -11.29
N ARG A 447 -10.65 -15.04 -11.10
CA ARG A 447 -10.20 -16.40 -10.73
C ARG A 447 -9.31 -17.03 -11.80
N SER A 448 -9.65 -16.81 -13.04
CA SER A 448 -8.89 -17.31 -14.20
C SER A 448 -7.54 -16.62 -14.33
N GLU A 449 -7.45 -15.35 -14.00
CA GLU A 449 -6.20 -14.59 -13.96
C GLU A 449 -5.22 -15.16 -12.93
N SER A 450 -5.68 -15.41 -11.69
CA SER A 450 -4.81 -15.94 -10.62
C SER A 450 -4.22 -17.31 -10.96
N ALA A 451 -5.03 -18.21 -11.55
CA ALA A 451 -4.54 -19.51 -12.01
C ALA A 451 -3.47 -19.36 -13.10
N SER A 452 -3.69 -18.43 -14.05
CA SER A 452 -2.75 -18.16 -15.13
C SER A 452 -1.41 -17.64 -14.60
N LYS A 453 -1.45 -16.71 -13.65
CA LYS A 453 -0.26 -16.18 -12.97
C LYS A 453 0.51 -17.27 -12.21
N ALA A 454 -0.18 -18.14 -11.49
CA ALA A 454 0.45 -19.26 -10.78
C ALA A 454 1.22 -20.18 -11.73
N VAL A 455 0.64 -20.52 -12.87
CA VAL A 455 1.32 -21.35 -13.90
C VAL A 455 2.54 -20.63 -14.45
N LEU A 456 2.46 -19.33 -14.73
CA LEU A 456 3.61 -18.54 -15.19
C LEU A 456 4.74 -18.57 -14.16
N MET A 457 4.43 -18.35 -12.87
CA MET A 457 5.41 -18.39 -11.79
C MET A 457 6.06 -19.78 -11.65
N MET A 458 5.30 -20.85 -11.85
CA MET A 458 5.83 -22.22 -11.81
C MET A 458 6.71 -22.54 -13.02
N ILE A 459 6.34 -22.15 -14.23
CA ILE A 459 7.14 -22.36 -15.44
C ILE A 459 8.50 -21.68 -15.35
N TYR A 460 8.55 -20.52 -14.72
CA TYR A 460 9.77 -19.72 -14.53
C TYR A 460 10.32 -19.77 -13.09
N SER A 461 9.93 -20.80 -12.32
CA SER A 461 10.43 -21.00 -10.96
C SER A 461 11.97 -21.13 -10.95
N PRO A 462 12.65 -20.61 -9.91
CA PRO A 462 14.07 -20.88 -9.67
C PRO A 462 14.36 -22.36 -9.43
N SER A 463 13.39 -23.11 -8.88
CA SER A 463 13.48 -24.57 -8.73
C SER A 463 13.40 -25.26 -10.09
N LYS A 464 14.45 -25.96 -10.47
CA LYS A 464 14.49 -26.73 -11.70
C LYS A 464 13.41 -27.81 -11.74
N TYR A 465 13.14 -28.44 -10.59
CA TYR A 465 12.12 -29.47 -10.46
C TYR A 465 10.73 -28.89 -10.78
N ILE A 466 10.29 -27.83 -10.10
CA ILE A 466 8.99 -27.21 -10.34
C ILE A 466 8.88 -26.73 -11.79
N ALA A 467 9.91 -26.05 -12.28
CA ALA A 467 9.91 -25.49 -13.64
C ALA A 467 9.82 -26.58 -14.72
N SER A 468 10.60 -27.68 -14.59
CA SER A 468 10.56 -28.77 -15.57
C SER A 468 9.25 -29.54 -15.51
N THR A 469 8.73 -29.84 -14.33
CA THR A 469 7.47 -30.51 -14.11
C THR A 469 6.27 -29.70 -14.65
N ALA A 470 6.25 -28.39 -14.36
CA ALA A 470 5.19 -27.50 -14.88
C ALA A 470 5.20 -27.43 -16.41
N ARG A 471 6.37 -27.30 -17.03
CA ARG A 471 6.52 -27.33 -18.51
C ARG A 471 6.08 -28.67 -19.09
N PHE A 472 6.48 -29.76 -18.47
CA PHE A 472 6.10 -31.10 -18.93
C PHE A 472 4.57 -31.28 -18.85
N ILE A 473 3.95 -31.08 -17.69
CA ILE A 473 2.51 -31.29 -17.49
C ILE A 473 1.70 -30.34 -18.41
N LEU A 474 2.05 -29.07 -18.46
CA LEU A 474 1.36 -28.12 -19.34
C LEU A 474 1.49 -28.51 -20.81
N SER A 475 2.66 -29.02 -21.23
CA SER A 475 2.89 -29.47 -22.58
C SER A 475 2.00 -30.66 -22.97
N GLN A 476 1.76 -31.58 -22.06
CA GLN A 476 0.86 -32.72 -22.27
C GLN A 476 -0.63 -32.29 -22.36
N ILE A 477 -1.06 -31.40 -21.45
CA ILE A 477 -2.44 -30.88 -21.47
C ILE A 477 -2.71 -30.08 -22.76
N LEU A 478 -1.74 -29.34 -23.27
CA LEU A 478 -1.87 -28.55 -24.49
C LEU A 478 -1.72 -29.37 -25.78
N LYS A 479 -1.30 -30.63 -25.72
CA LYS A 479 -1.03 -31.48 -26.90
C LYS A 479 -2.20 -31.51 -27.89
N PRO A 480 -3.47 -31.71 -27.49
CA PRO A 480 -4.60 -31.81 -28.42
C PRO A 480 -4.93 -30.47 -29.10
N ASN A 481 -4.99 -29.37 -28.40
CA ASN A 481 -5.55 -28.10 -28.91
C ASN A 481 -4.63 -26.88 -28.76
N GLY A 482 -3.37 -27.07 -28.29
CA GLY A 482 -2.48 -25.96 -27.93
C GLY A 482 -2.18 -25.00 -29.08
N LYS A 483 -2.05 -25.50 -30.32
CA LYS A 483 -1.82 -24.65 -31.51
C LYS A 483 -3.02 -23.77 -31.83
N GLU A 484 -4.21 -24.24 -31.62
CA GLU A 484 -5.44 -23.49 -31.83
C GLU A 484 -5.59 -22.40 -30.78
N TYR A 485 -5.37 -22.73 -29.51
CA TYR A 485 -5.36 -21.75 -28.44
C TYR A 485 -4.31 -20.63 -28.66
N LEU A 486 -3.11 -20.99 -29.08
CA LEU A 486 -2.06 -20.01 -29.40
C LEU A 486 -2.49 -19.05 -30.51
N LYS A 487 -3.10 -19.54 -31.59
CA LYS A 487 -3.63 -18.68 -32.67
C LYS A 487 -4.65 -17.68 -32.13
N HIS A 488 -5.52 -18.12 -31.21
CA HIS A 488 -6.51 -17.23 -30.61
C HIS A 488 -5.87 -16.17 -29.71
N LEU A 489 -4.86 -16.51 -28.91
CA LEU A 489 -4.12 -15.56 -28.08
C LEU A 489 -3.49 -14.45 -28.94
N LEU A 490 -2.85 -14.85 -30.04
CA LEU A 490 -2.22 -13.90 -30.96
C LEU A 490 -3.24 -13.01 -31.68
N HIS A 491 -4.37 -13.59 -32.11
CA HIS A 491 -5.46 -12.85 -32.75
C HIS A 491 -6.05 -11.81 -31.77
N PHE A 492 -6.25 -12.18 -30.51
CA PHE A 492 -6.79 -11.28 -29.51
C PHE A 492 -5.84 -10.09 -29.23
N LEU A 493 -4.53 -10.33 -29.14
CA LEU A 493 -3.56 -9.27 -28.94
C LEU A 493 -3.51 -8.29 -30.12
N ASN A 494 -3.59 -8.77 -31.35
CA ASN A 494 -3.70 -7.93 -32.53
C ASN A 494 -4.97 -7.05 -32.51
N TYR A 495 -6.09 -7.62 -32.05
CA TYR A 495 -7.35 -6.90 -31.94
C TYR A 495 -7.32 -5.81 -30.86
N THR A 496 -6.64 -6.07 -29.75
CA THR A 496 -6.50 -5.14 -28.61
C THR A 496 -5.80 -3.84 -29.01
N THR A 497 -4.84 -3.92 -29.92
CA THR A 497 -4.10 -2.73 -30.41
C THR A 497 -4.90 -1.85 -31.36
N SER A 498 -6.03 -2.33 -31.88
CA SER A 498 -6.86 -1.58 -32.83
C SER A 498 -7.99 -0.72 -32.21
N GLY A 499 -8.04 -0.57 -30.89
CA GLY A 499 -8.77 0.57 -30.30
C GLY A 499 -10.16 0.32 -29.73
N PHE A 500 -10.51 -0.84 -29.20
CA PHE A 500 -11.83 -1.10 -28.61
C PHE A 500 -11.83 -1.37 -27.10
N ASN A 501 -12.82 -0.77 -26.42
CA ASN A 501 -13.37 -0.94 -25.06
C ASN A 501 -12.45 -1.27 -23.87
N ILE A 502 -12.46 -0.35 -22.88
CA ILE A 502 -11.69 -0.41 -21.61
C ILE A 502 -12.59 -0.92 -20.47
N GLY A 503 -13.32 -2.04 -20.64
CA GLY A 503 -14.07 -2.66 -19.54
C GLY A 503 -13.18 -3.56 -18.67
N LEU A 504 -13.47 -3.67 -17.36
CA LEU A 504 -12.72 -4.55 -16.43
C LEU A 504 -12.58 -6.00 -16.93
N PRO A 505 -13.62 -6.67 -17.48
CA PRO A 505 -13.48 -8.03 -17.98
C PRO A 505 -12.46 -8.15 -19.10
N TYR A 506 -12.38 -7.14 -19.96
CA TYR A 506 -11.43 -7.08 -21.06
C TYR A 506 -9.97 -6.95 -20.59
N ILE A 507 -9.74 -6.20 -19.50
CA ILE A 507 -8.42 -6.08 -18.89
C ILE A 507 -7.95 -7.43 -18.35
N PHE A 508 -8.81 -8.17 -17.64
CA PHE A 508 -8.48 -9.51 -17.14
C PHE A 508 -8.18 -10.47 -18.29
N GLN A 509 -8.98 -10.43 -19.36
CA GLN A 509 -8.75 -11.27 -20.52
C GLN A 509 -7.42 -10.93 -21.22
N THR A 510 -7.07 -9.67 -21.32
CA THR A 510 -5.77 -9.23 -21.87
C THR A 510 -4.62 -9.78 -21.05
N ILE A 511 -4.72 -9.72 -19.72
CA ILE A 511 -3.70 -10.28 -18.82
C ILE A 511 -3.59 -11.79 -19.01
N ILE A 512 -4.70 -12.53 -19.03
CA ILE A 512 -4.70 -13.98 -19.23
C ILE A 512 -4.03 -14.35 -20.57
N ASN A 513 -4.29 -13.59 -21.62
CA ASN A 513 -3.71 -13.84 -22.94
C ASN A 513 -2.21 -13.52 -22.97
N LEU A 514 -1.73 -12.45 -22.34
CA LEU A 514 -0.31 -12.11 -22.25
C LEU A 514 0.44 -13.16 -21.41
N VAL A 515 -0.10 -13.51 -20.25
CA VAL A 515 0.45 -14.56 -19.38
C VAL A 515 0.47 -15.89 -20.16
N GLY A 516 -0.61 -16.21 -20.86
CA GLY A 516 -0.71 -17.39 -21.69
C GLY A 516 0.37 -17.44 -22.75
N LEU A 517 0.57 -16.36 -23.49
CA LEU A 517 1.61 -16.27 -24.51
C LEU A 517 3.02 -16.44 -23.90
N THR A 518 3.28 -15.84 -22.76
CA THR A 518 4.55 -15.98 -22.05
C THR A 518 4.78 -17.41 -21.59
N CYS A 519 3.73 -18.11 -21.11
CA CYS A 519 3.81 -19.55 -20.81
C CYS A 519 4.13 -20.39 -22.04
N TYR A 520 3.52 -20.11 -23.19
CA TYR A 520 3.84 -20.80 -24.46
C TYR A 520 5.28 -20.61 -24.89
N LEU A 521 5.85 -19.40 -24.68
CA LEU A 521 7.26 -19.12 -24.94
C LEU A 521 8.20 -19.95 -24.04
N GLY A 522 7.77 -20.29 -22.83
CA GLY A 522 8.47 -21.20 -21.94
C GLY A 522 8.46 -22.68 -22.36
N LEU A 523 7.68 -23.05 -23.40
CA LEU A 523 7.52 -24.43 -23.87
C LEU A 523 8.29 -24.65 -25.19
N PRO A 524 9.37 -25.45 -25.24
CA PRO A 524 10.23 -25.59 -26.41
C PRO A 524 9.48 -25.99 -27.68
N GLN A 525 8.44 -26.79 -27.55
CA GLN A 525 7.64 -27.29 -28.67
C GLN A 525 6.81 -26.22 -29.38
N TYR A 526 6.45 -25.15 -28.67
CA TYR A 526 5.66 -24.03 -29.21
C TYR A 526 6.52 -22.83 -29.63
N GLN A 527 7.77 -22.75 -29.16
CA GLN A 527 8.68 -21.61 -29.46
C GLN A 527 8.78 -21.34 -30.96
N ARG A 528 8.88 -22.39 -31.77
CA ARG A 528 8.98 -22.25 -33.24
C ARG A 528 7.73 -21.63 -33.88
N TYR A 529 6.58 -21.78 -33.29
CA TYR A 529 5.32 -21.22 -33.81
C TYR A 529 5.13 -19.75 -33.38
N VAL A 530 5.72 -19.38 -32.26
CA VAL A 530 5.65 -18.00 -31.73
C VAL A 530 6.81 -17.16 -32.27
N SER A 531 7.87 -17.81 -32.77
CA SER A 531 9.13 -17.20 -33.18
C SER A 531 9.09 -16.40 -34.50
N GLY A 532 7.92 -15.89 -34.91
CA GLY A 532 7.80 -15.03 -36.10
C GLY A 532 8.03 -13.54 -35.79
N SER A 533 8.61 -12.82 -36.80
CA SER A 533 8.77 -11.35 -36.71
C SER A 533 7.41 -10.62 -36.44
N GLU A 534 6.31 -11.19 -36.84
CA GLU A 534 4.97 -10.63 -36.65
C GLU A 534 4.55 -10.61 -35.18
N VAL A 535 4.87 -11.66 -34.40
CA VAL A 535 4.55 -11.69 -32.97
C VAL A 535 5.34 -10.62 -32.21
N MET A 536 6.62 -10.44 -32.56
CA MET A 536 7.44 -9.38 -31.98
C MET A 536 6.86 -7.99 -32.30
N LYS A 537 6.46 -7.74 -33.55
CA LYS A 537 5.84 -6.47 -33.95
C LYS A 537 4.55 -6.22 -33.17
N THR A 538 3.69 -7.24 -33.03
CA THR A 538 2.45 -7.15 -32.27
C THR A 538 2.69 -6.82 -30.80
N LEU A 539 3.61 -7.51 -30.14
CA LEU A 539 3.92 -7.26 -28.74
C LEU A 539 4.55 -5.87 -28.51
N LEU A 540 5.41 -5.43 -29.41
CA LEU A 540 5.99 -4.08 -29.33
C LEU A 540 4.94 -3.00 -29.55
N ALA A 541 4.03 -3.21 -30.51
CA ALA A 541 2.88 -2.32 -30.69
C ALA A 541 2.00 -2.28 -29.44
N PHE A 542 1.78 -3.44 -28.82
CA PHE A 542 1.00 -3.55 -27.59
C PHE A 542 1.68 -2.84 -26.40
N VAL A 543 2.98 -3.05 -26.17
CA VAL A 543 3.74 -2.38 -25.10
C VAL A 543 3.71 -0.87 -25.30
N ARG A 544 3.90 -0.39 -26.53
CA ARG A 544 3.79 1.03 -26.87
C ARG A 544 2.38 1.57 -26.60
N TRP A 545 1.37 0.82 -26.99
CA TRP A 545 -0.03 1.20 -26.72
C TRP A 545 -0.31 1.27 -25.23
N CYS A 546 0.11 0.31 -24.40
CA CYS A 546 -0.03 0.38 -22.95
C CYS A 546 0.68 1.60 -22.36
N TRP A 547 1.87 1.91 -22.85
CA TRP A 547 2.64 3.08 -22.39
C TRP A 547 1.94 4.40 -22.72
N SER A 548 1.32 4.49 -23.88
CA SER A 548 0.57 5.68 -24.31
C SER A 548 -0.83 5.78 -23.71
N ASN A 549 -1.39 4.67 -23.24
CA ASN A 549 -2.76 4.57 -22.71
C ASN A 549 -2.74 3.89 -21.34
N PRO A 550 -2.21 4.56 -20.30
CA PRO A 550 -2.21 4.00 -18.95
C PRO A 550 -3.64 3.75 -18.48
N LEU A 551 -3.83 2.73 -17.63
CA LEU A 551 -5.13 2.40 -17.10
C LEU A 551 -5.71 3.59 -16.31
N PRO A 552 -6.94 4.05 -16.63
CA PRO A 552 -7.57 5.15 -15.90
C PRO A 552 -8.01 4.75 -14.48
N ILE A 553 -8.08 3.45 -14.22
CA ILE A 553 -8.43 2.88 -12.92
C ILE A 553 -7.10 2.56 -12.24
N LYS A 554 -6.76 3.32 -11.18
CA LYS A 554 -5.78 2.84 -10.21
C LYS A 554 -6.30 1.50 -9.70
N ARG A 555 -5.79 0.42 -10.27
CA ARG A 555 -5.95 -0.88 -9.68
C ARG A 555 -5.30 -0.75 -8.32
N GLN A 556 -6.12 -0.67 -7.29
CA GLN A 556 -5.60 -0.85 -5.94
C GLN A 556 -5.03 -2.25 -5.95
N SER A 557 -3.75 -2.30 -5.98
CA SER A 557 -2.98 -3.47 -6.27
C SER A 557 -2.79 -4.38 -5.07
N VAL A 558 -3.45 -4.09 -4.02
CA VAL A 558 -3.72 -5.11 -3.03
C VAL A 558 -4.33 -6.28 -3.82
N ALA A 559 -3.67 -7.44 -3.79
CA ALA A 559 -4.05 -8.62 -4.54
C ALA A 559 -5.57 -8.68 -4.76
N PRO A 560 -6.06 -8.99 -5.96
CA PRO A 560 -7.48 -8.87 -6.32
C PRO A 560 -8.44 -9.53 -5.33
N HIS A 561 -7.92 -10.26 -4.38
CA HIS A 561 -8.59 -10.97 -3.31
C HIS A 561 -8.88 -10.12 -2.07
N LEU A 562 -8.15 -9.03 -1.89
CA LEU A 562 -8.46 -8.00 -0.91
C LEU A 562 -9.52 -7.01 -1.42
N TYR A 563 -10.17 -7.32 -2.54
CA TYR A 563 -11.36 -6.61 -3.05
C TYR A 563 -12.54 -6.62 -2.08
N ASN A 564 -12.34 -7.15 -0.90
CA ASN A 564 -13.30 -6.97 0.18
C ASN A 564 -13.01 -5.66 0.88
N LYS A 565 -14.05 -5.01 1.22
CA LYS A 565 -14.31 -3.85 2.11
C LYS A 565 -13.12 -3.18 2.85
N PHE A 566 -11.97 -3.87 3.00
CA PHE A 566 -10.77 -3.35 3.65
C PHE A 566 -9.97 -2.37 2.79
N SER A 567 -9.80 -2.65 1.50
CA SER A 567 -8.97 -1.80 0.63
C SER A 567 -9.58 -0.42 0.38
N GLU A 568 -10.93 -0.34 0.40
CA GLU A 568 -11.64 0.94 0.26
C GLU A 568 -11.56 1.82 1.50
N ARG A 569 -11.14 1.26 2.65
CA ARG A 569 -11.09 1.92 3.95
C ARG A 569 -9.68 2.14 4.47
N THR A 570 -8.67 1.86 3.66
CA THR A 570 -7.27 2.12 4.03
C THR A 570 -6.90 3.60 3.86
N CYS A 571 -5.95 4.08 4.66
CA CYS A 571 -5.38 5.42 4.53
C CYS A 571 -3.90 5.43 4.91
N CYS A 572 -3.15 6.44 4.46
CA CYS A 572 -1.74 6.65 4.79
C CYS A 572 -0.80 5.50 4.40
N TRP A 573 -1.19 4.67 3.45
CA TRP A 573 -0.35 3.61 2.91
C TRP A 573 0.43 4.10 1.69
N ILE A 574 1.72 3.77 1.65
CA ILE A 574 2.58 3.99 0.47
C ILE A 574 2.73 2.66 -0.23
N ASN A 575 1.93 2.43 -1.26
CA ASN A 575 2.01 1.20 -2.04
C ASN A 575 3.08 1.36 -3.14
N ARG A 576 4.22 0.68 -2.96
CA ARG A 576 5.18 0.45 -4.04
C ARG A 576 5.01 -0.99 -4.50
N GLU A 577 4.23 -1.19 -5.55
CA GLU A 577 4.05 -2.54 -6.07
C GLU A 577 5.10 -2.89 -7.10
N TRP A 578 5.63 -4.10 -6.97
CA TRP A 578 6.58 -4.64 -7.92
C TRP A 578 5.99 -4.75 -9.33
N GLU A 579 4.70 -5.11 -9.44
CA GLU A 579 3.99 -5.25 -10.72
C GLU A 579 3.73 -3.89 -11.41
N GLY A 580 3.67 -2.82 -10.66
CA GLY A 580 3.29 -1.50 -11.14
C GLY A 580 1.78 -1.29 -11.27
N GLU A 581 1.38 -0.05 -11.57
CA GLU A 581 -0.03 0.32 -11.71
C GLU A 581 -0.69 -0.36 -12.92
N ASP A 582 0.04 -0.54 -14.02
CA ASP A 582 -0.45 -1.24 -15.21
C ASP A 582 0.24 -2.59 -15.39
N VAL A 583 -0.39 -3.63 -14.86
CA VAL A 583 0.11 -5.01 -14.98
C VAL A 583 0.15 -5.53 -16.42
N ARG A 584 -0.61 -4.93 -17.37
CA ARG A 584 -0.54 -5.26 -18.80
C ARG A 584 0.84 -4.92 -19.37
N LEU A 585 1.40 -3.78 -18.93
CA LEU A 585 2.75 -3.37 -19.30
C LEU A 585 3.79 -4.39 -18.83
N LEU A 586 3.69 -4.84 -17.57
CA LEU A 586 4.59 -5.84 -17.00
C LEU A 586 4.57 -7.14 -17.81
N TYR A 587 3.39 -7.72 -18.04
CA TYR A 587 3.29 -8.98 -18.76
C TYR A 587 3.62 -8.84 -20.25
N GLY A 588 3.33 -7.69 -20.85
CA GLY A 588 3.78 -7.37 -22.20
C GLY A 588 5.31 -7.33 -22.32
N LEU A 589 5.98 -6.66 -21.38
CA LEU A 589 7.45 -6.63 -21.31
C LEU A 589 8.03 -8.02 -21.02
N TRP A 590 7.39 -8.81 -20.15
CA TRP A 590 7.84 -10.18 -19.90
C TRP A 590 7.77 -11.05 -21.16
N ALA A 591 6.66 -10.97 -21.90
CA ALA A 591 6.52 -11.69 -23.16
C ALA A 591 7.60 -11.25 -24.19
N VAL A 592 7.87 -9.96 -24.32
CA VAL A 592 8.97 -9.42 -25.16
C VAL A 592 10.31 -9.94 -24.68
N ALA A 593 10.57 -9.96 -23.37
CA ALA A 593 11.81 -10.45 -22.78
C ALA A 593 12.07 -11.93 -23.13
N GLU A 594 11.04 -12.76 -23.04
CA GLU A 594 11.16 -14.18 -23.42
C GLU A 594 11.40 -14.36 -24.93
N LEU A 595 10.73 -13.59 -25.77
CA LEU A 595 11.01 -13.59 -27.20
C LEU A 595 12.47 -13.20 -27.47
N VAL A 596 12.95 -12.10 -26.93
CA VAL A 596 14.32 -11.64 -27.11
C VAL A 596 15.30 -12.70 -26.61
N HIS A 597 15.06 -13.30 -25.47
CA HIS A 597 15.92 -14.36 -24.92
C HIS A 597 16.10 -15.54 -25.88
N HIS A 598 15.02 -15.96 -26.54
CA HIS A 598 15.08 -17.12 -27.46
C HIS A 598 15.59 -16.77 -28.83
N PHE A 599 15.37 -15.56 -29.35
CA PHE A 599 15.75 -15.16 -30.70
C PHE A 599 17.19 -14.74 -30.83
N TYR A 600 17.74 -14.03 -29.81
CA TYR A 600 19.13 -13.56 -29.87
C TYR A 600 20.15 -14.69 -29.89
N SER A 601 19.75 -15.88 -29.53
CA SER A 601 20.58 -17.07 -29.68
C SER A 601 20.69 -17.60 -31.14
N VAL A 602 19.86 -17.09 -32.09
CA VAL A 602 19.67 -17.74 -33.41
C VAL A 602 19.97 -16.84 -34.63
N SER A 603 19.82 -15.51 -34.59
CA SER A 603 20.12 -14.65 -35.75
C SER A 603 20.14 -13.15 -35.45
N SER A 604 21.26 -12.49 -35.72
CA SER A 604 21.48 -11.05 -35.47
C SER A 604 20.96 -10.09 -36.56
N ASP A 605 20.61 -10.55 -37.74
CA ASP A 605 20.51 -9.66 -38.93
C ASP A 605 19.12 -9.06 -39.23
N LYS A 606 18.06 -9.49 -38.54
CA LYS A 606 16.67 -9.07 -38.87
C LYS A 606 16.06 -7.98 -37.97
N LEU A 607 16.75 -7.59 -36.92
CA LEU A 607 16.21 -6.64 -35.93
C LEU A 607 16.60 -5.16 -36.15
N ASN A 608 17.59 -4.86 -36.99
CA ASN A 608 18.25 -3.55 -37.05
C ASN A 608 17.33 -2.33 -37.25
N ASN A 609 16.18 -2.45 -37.94
CA ASN A 609 15.26 -1.33 -38.15
C ASN A 609 14.20 -1.14 -37.05
N MET A 610 13.99 -2.16 -36.20
CA MET A 610 13.08 -2.07 -35.04
C MET A 610 13.81 -1.58 -33.80
N GLU A 611 15.12 -1.69 -33.75
CA GLU A 611 15.95 -1.47 -32.58
C GLU A 611 15.84 -0.04 -32.01
N ALA A 612 15.98 0.99 -32.82
CA ALA A 612 16.04 2.37 -32.33
C ALA A 612 14.74 2.81 -31.58
N GLN A 613 13.58 2.45 -32.11
CA GLN A 613 12.29 2.81 -31.50
C GLN A 613 12.01 1.98 -30.24
N LEU A 614 12.42 0.70 -30.23
CA LEU A 614 12.30 -0.15 -29.05
C LEU A 614 13.23 0.35 -27.95
N PHE A 615 14.46 0.72 -28.29
CA PHE A 615 15.44 1.27 -27.36
C PHE A 615 14.93 2.48 -26.62
N SER A 616 14.46 3.50 -27.36
CA SER A 616 13.96 4.73 -26.75
C SER A 616 12.78 4.47 -25.81
N LEU A 617 11.86 3.57 -26.20
CA LEU A 617 10.72 3.18 -25.37
C LEU A 617 11.18 2.47 -24.07
N LEU A 618 12.09 1.50 -24.18
CA LEU A 618 12.57 0.76 -23.01
C LEU A 618 13.38 1.68 -22.06
N GLN A 619 14.17 2.59 -22.60
CA GLN A 619 14.89 3.58 -21.81
C GLN A 619 13.92 4.54 -21.10
N GLU A 620 12.85 4.96 -21.77
CA GLU A 620 11.82 5.80 -21.18
C GLU A 620 11.07 5.07 -20.05
N ILE A 621 10.73 3.80 -20.24
CA ILE A 621 10.13 2.95 -19.20
C ILE A 621 11.05 2.85 -17.98
N CYS A 622 12.37 2.61 -18.18
CA CYS A 622 13.34 2.55 -17.09
C CYS A 622 13.41 3.85 -16.28
N ILE A 623 13.26 5.01 -16.93
CA ILE A 623 13.39 6.33 -16.30
C ILE A 623 12.11 6.76 -15.59
N ARG A 624 10.95 6.55 -16.22
CA ARG A 624 9.68 7.11 -15.75
C ARG A 624 8.87 6.18 -14.84
N THR A 625 9.07 4.87 -14.96
CA THR A 625 8.32 3.91 -14.14
C THR A 625 8.94 3.81 -12.74
N THR A 626 8.10 3.87 -11.71
CA THR A 626 8.51 3.71 -10.30
C THR A 626 8.54 2.26 -9.86
N ALA A 627 7.81 1.38 -10.56
CA ALA A 627 7.67 -0.04 -10.22
C ALA A 627 8.87 -0.85 -10.69
N ASP A 628 9.36 -1.74 -9.83
CA ASP A 628 10.55 -2.52 -10.09
C ASP A 628 10.37 -3.55 -11.21
N GLY A 629 9.24 -4.24 -11.29
CA GLY A 629 8.99 -5.28 -12.28
C GLY A 629 9.13 -4.82 -13.73
N PRO A 630 8.38 -3.81 -14.20
CA PRO A 630 8.54 -3.27 -15.55
C PRO A 630 9.95 -2.76 -15.83
N ARG A 631 10.61 -2.12 -14.86
CA ARG A 631 11.99 -1.64 -14.99
C ARG A 631 12.98 -2.79 -15.15
N TRP A 632 12.81 -3.87 -14.37
CA TRP A 632 13.64 -5.08 -14.49
C TRP A 632 13.53 -5.72 -15.86
N PHE A 633 12.32 -5.91 -16.37
CA PHE A 633 12.14 -6.51 -17.68
C PHE A 633 12.63 -5.61 -18.81
N ALA A 634 12.44 -4.29 -18.70
CA ALA A 634 13.02 -3.34 -19.67
C ALA A 634 14.56 -3.39 -19.66
N ALA A 635 15.21 -3.36 -18.49
CA ALA A 635 16.65 -3.48 -18.36
C ALA A 635 17.16 -4.85 -18.84
N TYR A 636 16.42 -5.93 -18.55
CA TYR A 636 16.75 -7.27 -19.03
C TYR A 636 16.72 -7.35 -20.57
N ILE A 637 15.69 -6.82 -21.21
CA ILE A 637 15.62 -6.74 -22.68
C ILE A 637 16.82 -5.94 -23.21
N LEU A 638 17.09 -4.76 -22.65
CA LEU A 638 18.23 -3.91 -23.05
C LEU A 638 19.57 -4.64 -22.91
N SER A 639 19.73 -5.54 -21.93
CA SER A 639 20.97 -6.31 -21.73
C SER A 639 21.32 -7.24 -22.90
N HIS A 640 20.35 -7.67 -23.67
CA HIS A 640 20.57 -8.45 -24.87
C HIS A 640 21.16 -7.63 -26.04
N PHE A 641 21.00 -6.30 -25.96
CA PHE A 641 21.53 -5.36 -26.95
C PHE A 641 22.79 -4.63 -26.47
N GLY A 642 23.45 -5.11 -25.40
CA GLY A 642 24.68 -4.55 -24.90
C GLY A 642 24.56 -3.41 -23.90
N PHE A 643 23.33 -3.13 -23.39
CA PHE A 643 23.06 -2.13 -22.37
C PHE A 643 22.71 -2.81 -21.03
N TYR A 644 23.47 -2.54 -20.01
CA TYR A 644 23.34 -3.24 -18.71
C TYR A 644 23.10 -2.24 -17.58
N GLY A 645 21.96 -2.28 -16.95
CA GLY A 645 21.65 -1.45 -15.80
C GLY A 645 20.31 -0.74 -15.88
N PHE A 646 20.12 0.23 -14.98
CA PHE A 646 18.87 0.95 -14.79
C PHE A 646 19.09 2.44 -15.01
N LEU A 647 18.61 2.94 -16.13
CA LEU A 647 18.66 4.36 -16.40
C LEU A 647 17.85 5.14 -15.36
N SER A 648 18.46 6.21 -14.83
CA SER A 648 17.81 7.11 -13.88
C SER A 648 18.21 8.56 -14.13
N LYS A 649 17.38 9.51 -13.73
CA LYS A 649 17.72 10.94 -13.84
C LYS A 649 18.94 11.28 -12.99
N ILE A 650 19.04 10.74 -11.76
CA ILE A 650 20.19 10.91 -10.87
C ILE A 650 21.46 10.37 -11.52
N GLY A 651 21.39 9.17 -12.11
CA GLY A 651 22.54 8.59 -12.81
C GLY A 651 23.02 9.50 -13.96
N LYS A 652 22.12 10.05 -14.75
CA LYS A 652 22.45 11.02 -15.81
C LYS A 652 23.12 12.29 -15.28
N ARG A 653 22.70 12.76 -14.09
CA ARG A 653 23.29 13.95 -13.46
C ARG A 653 24.67 13.66 -12.90
N ILE A 654 24.79 12.68 -12.00
CA ILE A 654 26.05 12.39 -11.29
C ILE A 654 27.10 11.74 -12.21
N GLY A 655 26.67 11.03 -13.27
CA GLY A 655 27.58 10.39 -14.22
C GLY A 655 28.54 11.38 -14.87
N LYS A 656 28.09 12.61 -15.13
CA LYS A 656 28.95 13.67 -15.70
C LYS A 656 30.15 13.99 -14.81
N ALA A 657 30.02 13.84 -13.49
CA ALA A 657 31.11 14.13 -12.55
C ALA A 657 32.28 13.16 -12.68
N LEU A 658 32.04 11.90 -13.10
CA LEU A 658 33.10 10.91 -13.28
C LEU A 658 34.17 11.35 -14.28
N TYR A 659 33.77 12.00 -15.37
CA TYR A 659 34.68 12.43 -16.43
C TYR A 659 35.24 13.84 -16.26
N MET A 660 34.66 14.59 -15.33
CA MET A 660 35.08 15.97 -15.07
C MET A 660 36.11 16.11 -13.94
N GLU A 661 36.34 15.05 -13.18
CA GLU A 661 37.21 14.99 -12.00
C GLU A 661 37.00 16.07 -10.94
N GLU A 662 35.93 16.83 -11.07
CA GLU A 662 35.61 17.94 -10.16
C GLU A 662 35.24 17.42 -8.79
N PHE A 663 35.86 18.00 -7.76
CA PHE A 663 35.67 17.63 -6.35
C PHE A 663 36.01 16.15 -6.02
N ALA A 664 36.85 15.49 -6.88
CA ALA A 664 37.31 14.15 -6.59
C ALA A 664 38.16 14.12 -5.33
N ASP A 665 37.89 13.19 -4.43
CA ASP A 665 38.57 13.05 -3.15
C ASP A 665 39.16 11.66 -2.92
N VAL A 666 38.97 10.74 -3.88
CA VAL A 666 39.56 9.39 -3.89
C VAL A 666 40.26 9.13 -5.20
N GLN A 667 41.46 8.53 -5.11
CA GLN A 667 42.25 8.15 -6.27
C GLN A 667 42.40 6.63 -6.34
N LEU A 668 42.01 6.03 -7.46
CA LEU A 668 42.18 4.61 -7.75
C LEU A 668 43.35 4.43 -8.68
N ILE A 669 44.42 3.76 -8.21
CA ILE A 669 45.67 3.57 -8.98
C ILE A 669 45.71 2.12 -9.48
N LEU A 670 45.72 1.95 -10.78
CA LEU A 670 45.94 0.67 -11.44
C LEU A 670 47.40 0.21 -11.38
N ALA A 671 47.65 -1.07 -11.52
CA ALA A 671 49.00 -1.62 -11.56
C ALA A 671 49.84 -1.07 -12.74
N THR A 672 49.21 -0.54 -13.76
CA THR A 672 49.87 0.15 -14.90
C THR A 672 50.34 1.56 -14.54
N GLY A 673 50.08 2.05 -13.32
CA GLY A 673 50.33 3.43 -12.91
C GLY A 673 49.24 4.43 -13.32
N LYS A 674 48.23 4.03 -14.09
CA LYS A 674 47.10 4.91 -14.44
C LYS A 674 46.28 5.18 -13.20
N ALA A 675 46.04 6.45 -12.91
CA ALA A 675 45.18 6.90 -11.81
C ALA A 675 43.80 7.31 -12.33
N LEU A 676 42.74 6.96 -11.60
CA LEU A 676 41.37 7.36 -11.83
C LEU A 676 40.88 8.16 -10.63
N SER A 677 40.45 9.39 -10.87
CA SER A 677 39.94 10.29 -9.85
C SER A 677 38.44 10.02 -9.68
N VAL A 678 37.97 9.76 -8.44
CA VAL A 678 36.59 9.38 -8.13
C VAL A 678 36.09 10.05 -6.85
N HIS A 679 34.81 9.92 -6.55
CA HIS A 679 34.18 10.57 -5.43
C HIS A 679 33.81 9.56 -4.35
N GLY A 680 34.38 9.76 -3.15
CA GLY A 680 34.23 8.83 -2.03
C GLY A 680 32.78 8.61 -1.62
N VAL A 681 31.96 9.65 -1.63
CA VAL A 681 30.52 9.54 -1.30
C VAL A 681 29.78 8.61 -2.27
N VAL A 682 30.06 8.69 -3.58
CA VAL A 682 29.41 7.84 -4.59
C VAL A 682 29.81 6.39 -4.42
N LEU A 683 31.12 6.14 -4.19
CA LEU A 683 31.63 4.80 -3.93
C LEU A 683 31.08 4.23 -2.61
N ALA A 684 31.05 5.03 -1.54
CA ALA A 684 30.55 4.58 -0.23
C ALA A 684 29.09 4.11 -0.27
N ILE A 685 28.28 4.74 -1.12
CA ILE A 685 26.86 4.40 -1.25
C ILE A 685 26.65 3.25 -2.23
N ARG A 686 27.27 3.33 -3.44
CA ARG A 686 26.93 2.44 -4.55
C ARG A 686 27.91 1.28 -4.76
N CYS A 687 29.14 1.39 -4.28
CA CYS A 687 30.15 0.35 -4.41
C CYS A 687 31.18 0.39 -3.27
N PRO A 688 30.78 0.17 -2.00
CA PRO A 688 31.68 0.22 -0.84
C PRO A 688 32.95 -0.64 -0.98
N PRO A 689 32.94 -1.82 -1.65
CA PRO A 689 34.14 -2.65 -1.77
C PRO A 689 35.33 -1.98 -2.52
N LEU A 690 35.06 -0.93 -3.28
CA LEU A 690 36.14 -0.14 -3.92
C LEU A 690 36.83 0.85 -2.98
N LEU A 691 36.34 1.02 -1.77
CA LEU A 691 36.98 1.85 -0.73
C LEU A 691 37.83 0.98 0.19
N PRO A 692 38.94 1.52 0.74
CA PRO A 692 39.70 0.80 1.75
C PRO A 692 38.85 0.56 2.98
N PRO A 693 38.95 -0.60 3.66
CA PRO A 693 38.25 -0.85 4.90
C PRO A 693 38.63 0.24 5.91
N GLY A 694 37.63 0.90 6.48
CA GLY A 694 37.84 1.91 7.52
C GLY A 694 38.49 1.24 8.74
N ASN A 695 39.65 1.69 9.15
CA ASN A 695 40.23 1.33 10.43
C ASN A 695 39.37 1.92 11.53
N GLU A 696 38.37 1.17 12.00
CA GLU A 696 37.82 1.34 13.35
C GLU A 696 38.89 0.88 14.33
N LYS A 697 39.73 1.77 14.78
CA LYS A 697 40.56 1.80 16.00
C LYS A 697 41.94 2.43 15.71
N THR A 698 42.04 3.72 15.91
CA THR A 698 43.30 4.29 16.40
C THR A 698 43.04 4.77 17.80
N SER A 699 43.13 3.82 18.76
CA SER A 699 43.58 4.16 20.12
C SER A 699 45.02 4.67 20.02
N ASN A 700 45.22 5.83 20.65
CA ASN A 700 46.49 6.43 20.96
C ASN A 700 47.63 5.41 21.13
N ASN A 701 48.66 5.47 20.29
CA ASN A 701 50.05 5.38 20.79
C ASN A 701 50.98 5.93 19.70
N SER A 702 51.65 6.97 20.10
CA SER A 702 52.78 7.61 19.47
C SER A 702 53.98 6.67 19.28
N SER A 703 54.50 6.57 18.06
CA SER A 703 55.98 6.61 17.90
C SER A 703 56.34 6.78 16.42
N MET A 704 57.15 7.81 16.22
CA MET A 704 57.99 8.19 15.10
C MET A 704 58.31 7.11 14.06
N GLY A 705 58.12 7.50 12.81
CA GLY A 705 58.68 6.85 11.61
C GLY A 705 58.36 7.73 10.41
N ASP A 706 59.29 8.61 10.14
CA ASP A 706 59.38 9.52 9.00
C ASP A 706 59.37 8.73 7.70
N ASP A 707 58.44 9.02 6.77
CA ASP A 707 58.58 8.92 5.33
C ASP A 707 57.32 9.47 4.66
N THR A 708 57.22 10.79 4.66
CA THR A 708 56.23 11.53 3.89
C THR A 708 56.83 11.91 2.56
N GLU A 709 56.60 11.08 1.54
CA GLU A 709 56.61 11.60 0.18
C GLU A 709 55.36 12.49 0.02
N LYS A 710 55.65 13.80 -0.03
CA LYS A 710 54.69 14.82 -0.43
C LYS A 710 54.30 14.61 -1.89
N LEU A 711 53.23 13.81 -2.16
CA LEU A 711 52.53 13.86 -3.44
C LEU A 711 51.53 15.02 -3.32
N SER A 712 51.76 16.05 -4.13
CA SER A 712 50.89 17.20 -4.30
C SER A 712 49.55 16.77 -4.95
N GLY A 713 48.50 16.66 -4.17
CA GLY A 713 47.13 16.45 -4.65
C GLY A 713 46.17 16.35 -3.47
N ASN A 714 45.04 17.04 -3.58
CA ASN A 714 43.94 17.13 -2.57
C ASN A 714 43.18 15.82 -2.28
N PHE A 715 43.77 14.64 -2.56
CA PHE A 715 43.10 13.37 -2.37
C PHE A 715 43.12 12.92 -0.91
N ARG A 716 41.94 12.66 -0.35
CA ARG A 716 41.75 12.15 1.02
C ARG A 716 42.13 10.68 1.15
N LYS A 717 41.95 9.88 0.09
CA LYS A 717 42.19 8.43 0.09
C LYS A 717 42.78 7.96 -1.25
N THR A 718 43.73 7.02 -1.19
CA THR A 718 44.28 6.39 -2.37
C THR A 718 44.16 4.87 -2.26
N VAL A 719 43.62 4.23 -3.29
CA VAL A 719 43.46 2.78 -3.40
C VAL A 719 44.31 2.23 -4.57
N ARG A 720 45.17 1.26 -4.28
CA ARG A 720 46.02 0.62 -5.31
C ARG A 720 45.50 -0.78 -5.65
N PHE A 721 45.29 -1.06 -6.92
CA PHE A 721 44.83 -2.34 -7.41
C PHE A 721 45.98 -3.24 -7.88
N SER A 722 45.78 -4.56 -7.73
CA SER A 722 46.70 -5.58 -8.23
C SER A 722 46.67 -5.69 -9.75
N THR A 723 47.66 -6.39 -10.32
CA THR A 723 47.77 -6.68 -11.78
C THR A 723 46.57 -7.47 -12.34
N HIS A 724 45.77 -8.09 -11.48
CA HIS A 724 44.62 -8.88 -11.91
C HIS A 724 43.37 -8.02 -12.28
N VAL A 725 43.38 -6.72 -11.95
CA VAL A 725 42.29 -5.83 -12.28
C VAL A 725 42.51 -5.20 -13.64
N ASP A 726 41.63 -5.54 -14.58
CA ASP A 726 41.64 -4.93 -15.93
C ASP A 726 41.15 -3.47 -15.83
N GLY A 727 42.01 -2.55 -16.35
CA GLY A 727 41.74 -1.12 -16.25
C GLY A 727 40.52 -0.65 -17.04
N GLN A 728 40.24 -1.27 -18.18
CA GLN A 728 39.07 -0.98 -18.99
C GLN A 728 37.80 -1.49 -18.30
N ALA A 729 37.84 -2.70 -17.74
CA ALA A 729 36.71 -3.25 -16.98
C ALA A 729 36.42 -2.42 -15.72
N LEU A 730 37.44 -1.92 -15.02
CA LEU A 730 37.25 -1.02 -13.87
C LEU A 730 36.60 0.31 -14.29
N GLN A 731 37.08 0.91 -15.39
CA GLN A 731 36.48 2.15 -15.92
C GLN A 731 35.00 1.94 -16.24
N THR A 732 34.67 0.84 -16.93
CA THR A 732 33.27 0.51 -17.26
C THR A 732 32.43 0.19 -16.01
N LEU A 733 33.05 -0.41 -14.99
CA LEU A 733 32.34 -0.60 -13.70
C LEU A 733 32.01 0.74 -13.05
N LEU A 734 32.95 1.71 -13.11
CA LEU A 734 32.70 3.07 -12.61
C LEU A 734 31.58 3.76 -13.38
N ASP A 735 31.48 3.54 -14.70
CA ASP A 735 30.32 4.04 -15.47
C ASP A 735 29.04 3.51 -14.90
N PHE A 736 28.95 2.20 -14.61
CA PHE A 736 27.76 1.66 -13.94
C PHE A 736 27.51 2.27 -12.56
N VAL A 737 28.55 2.41 -11.75
CA VAL A 737 28.42 2.99 -10.40
C VAL A 737 27.91 4.43 -10.45
N TYR A 738 28.31 5.22 -11.42
CA TYR A 738 27.91 6.61 -11.54
C TYR A 738 26.59 6.79 -12.31
N PHE A 739 26.48 6.22 -13.49
CA PHE A 739 25.31 6.39 -14.37
C PHE A 739 24.14 5.46 -14.00
N GLY A 740 24.39 4.36 -13.29
CA GLY A 740 23.42 3.29 -13.04
C GLY A 740 23.27 2.32 -14.23
N TYR A 741 23.93 2.57 -15.34
CA TYR A 741 24.00 1.69 -16.51
C TYR A 741 25.35 1.75 -17.19
N LEU A 742 25.63 0.77 -18.02
CA LEU A 742 26.83 0.73 -18.88
C LEU A 742 26.49 0.17 -20.25
N GLU A 743 27.33 0.49 -21.21
CA GLU A 743 27.33 -0.09 -22.53
C GLU A 743 28.62 -0.91 -22.70
N GLY A 744 28.51 -2.09 -23.30
CA GLY A 744 29.72 -2.93 -23.50
C GLY A 744 29.52 -4.07 -24.47
N GLU A 745 30.56 -4.31 -25.24
CA GLU A 745 30.68 -5.46 -26.14
C GLU A 745 30.93 -6.75 -25.33
N GLU A 746 30.70 -7.89 -25.95
CA GLU A 746 30.71 -9.20 -25.28
C GLU A 746 32.05 -9.56 -24.64
N GLU A 747 33.18 -9.13 -25.26
CA GLU A 747 34.52 -9.34 -24.72
C GLU A 747 34.81 -8.51 -23.46
N LEU A 748 34.35 -7.26 -23.43
CA LEU A 748 34.41 -6.41 -22.23
C LEU A 748 33.55 -6.96 -21.12
N VAL A 749 32.33 -7.44 -21.44
CA VAL A 749 31.43 -8.07 -20.50
C VAL A 749 32.03 -9.30 -19.83
N LYS A 750 32.77 -10.14 -20.55
CA LYS A 750 33.48 -11.29 -19.98
C LYS A 750 34.47 -10.88 -18.89
N ARG A 751 35.21 -9.79 -19.11
CA ARG A 751 36.18 -9.23 -18.15
C ARG A 751 35.52 -8.54 -16.98
N LEU A 752 34.33 -7.97 -17.19
CA LEU A 752 33.57 -7.25 -16.19
C LEU A 752 32.86 -8.17 -15.16
N LYS A 753 32.43 -9.37 -15.60
CA LYS A 753 31.69 -10.33 -14.74
C LYS A 753 32.38 -10.65 -13.40
N PRO A 754 33.66 -11.02 -13.33
CA PRO A 754 34.33 -11.30 -12.07
C PRO A 754 34.45 -10.05 -11.19
N LEU A 755 34.67 -8.89 -11.77
CA LEU A 755 34.81 -7.62 -11.06
C LEU A 755 33.45 -7.20 -10.45
N ALA A 756 32.36 -7.31 -11.19
CA ALA A 756 31.01 -7.04 -10.68
C ALA A 756 30.63 -7.98 -9.52
N LYS A 757 31.07 -9.24 -9.59
CA LYS A 757 30.86 -10.21 -8.51
C LYS A 757 31.68 -9.87 -7.27
N SER A 758 32.98 -9.50 -7.41
CA SER A 758 33.84 -9.11 -6.30
C SER A 758 33.38 -7.81 -5.62
N CYS A 759 32.78 -6.90 -6.39
CA CYS A 759 32.16 -5.68 -5.86
C CYS A 759 30.73 -5.87 -5.29
N ASN A 760 30.23 -7.09 -5.25
CA ASN A 760 28.89 -7.45 -4.77
C ASN A 760 27.73 -6.68 -5.47
N LEU A 761 27.93 -6.32 -6.74
CA LEU A 761 26.93 -5.64 -7.56
C LEU A 761 25.96 -6.67 -8.17
N GLN A 762 25.09 -7.26 -7.33
CA GLN A 762 24.18 -8.33 -7.72
C GLN A 762 23.29 -8.00 -8.93
N PRO A 763 22.63 -6.83 -9.02
CA PRO A 763 21.78 -6.51 -10.16
C PRO A 763 22.55 -6.43 -11.48
N LEU A 764 23.74 -5.82 -11.47
CA LEU A 764 24.62 -5.81 -12.62
C LEU A 764 25.02 -7.23 -13.01
N SER A 765 25.40 -8.05 -12.04
CA SER A 765 25.77 -9.45 -12.28
C SER A 765 24.63 -10.23 -12.93
N LEU A 766 23.38 -10.08 -12.47
CA LEU A 766 22.21 -10.73 -13.09
C LEU A 766 22.06 -10.33 -14.55
N LEU A 767 22.18 -9.04 -14.87
CA LEU A 767 22.07 -8.54 -16.24
C LEU A 767 23.25 -8.99 -17.13
N LEU A 768 24.48 -8.94 -16.62
CA LEU A 768 25.67 -9.40 -17.35
C LEU A 768 25.61 -10.90 -17.70
N TYR A 769 25.00 -11.71 -16.80
CA TYR A 769 24.75 -13.12 -17.06
C TYR A 769 23.46 -13.38 -17.82
N ARG A 770 22.71 -12.34 -18.19
CA ARG A 770 21.40 -12.43 -18.84
C ARG A 770 20.46 -13.38 -18.09
N LYS A 771 20.48 -13.29 -16.74
CA LYS A 771 19.56 -14.04 -15.89
C LYS A 771 18.24 -13.30 -15.79
N ARG A 772 17.14 -14.06 -15.98
CA ARG A 772 15.78 -13.49 -15.82
C ARG A 772 15.59 -12.93 -14.42
N PRO A 773 14.92 -11.79 -14.27
CA PRO A 773 14.54 -11.28 -12.95
C PRO A 773 13.55 -12.25 -12.30
N ASN A 774 13.74 -12.54 -11.02
CA ASN A 774 12.78 -13.27 -10.24
C ASN A 774 11.65 -12.33 -9.80
N TRP A 775 10.46 -12.87 -9.67
CA TRP A 775 9.32 -12.13 -9.15
C TRP A 775 9.63 -11.55 -7.77
N GLY A 776 9.26 -10.27 -7.55
CA GLY A 776 9.50 -9.58 -6.28
C GLY A 776 10.94 -9.13 -6.03
N THR A 777 11.89 -9.34 -6.98
CA THR A 777 13.25 -8.82 -6.83
C THR A 777 13.24 -7.30 -6.91
N SER A 778 13.63 -6.64 -5.81
CA SER A 778 13.76 -5.18 -5.79
C SER A 778 14.96 -4.71 -6.62
N ILE A 779 14.82 -3.55 -7.24
CA ILE A 779 15.96 -2.83 -7.84
C ILE A 779 16.66 -2.10 -6.68
N PRO A 780 18.00 -2.25 -6.55
CA PRO A 780 18.71 -1.49 -5.53
C PRO A 780 18.45 0.00 -5.71
N ASN A 781 18.26 0.65 -4.60
CA ASN A 781 18.02 2.08 -4.61
C ASN A 781 19.25 2.77 -5.23
N CYS A 782 19.08 3.33 -6.42
CA CYS A 782 20.15 4.06 -7.11
C CYS A 782 20.25 5.51 -6.65
N ASP A 783 19.49 5.90 -5.62
CA ASP A 783 19.57 7.23 -5.04
C ASP A 783 20.85 7.41 -4.20
N LEU A 784 21.06 8.62 -3.75
CA LEU A 784 22.20 9.01 -2.93
C LEU A 784 21.80 9.38 -1.50
N ALA A 785 20.58 9.01 -1.07
CA ALA A 785 20.01 9.38 0.24
C ALA A 785 20.89 8.96 1.42
N LEU A 786 21.55 7.79 1.32
CA LEU A 786 22.48 7.31 2.34
C LEU A 786 23.67 8.27 2.57
N GLY A 787 24.00 9.12 1.58
CA GLY A 787 25.02 10.16 1.71
C GLY A 787 24.66 11.24 2.73
N LEU A 788 23.39 11.44 3.01
CA LEU A 788 22.90 12.39 4.03
C LEU A 788 22.97 11.83 5.46
N GLY A 789 23.34 10.57 5.60
CA GLY A 789 23.51 9.86 6.86
C GLY A 789 24.99 9.65 7.24
N PRO A 790 25.27 8.85 8.28
CA PRO A 790 26.61 8.62 8.81
C PRO A 790 27.64 8.14 7.76
N VAL A 791 27.19 7.34 6.79
CA VAL A 791 28.03 6.81 5.71
C VAL A 791 28.64 7.92 4.84
N GLY A 792 27.84 8.97 4.56
CA GLY A 792 28.28 10.08 3.72
C GLY A 792 28.97 11.22 4.48
N HIS A 793 28.70 11.39 5.78
CA HIS A 793 29.20 12.53 6.55
C HIS A 793 30.73 12.68 6.49
N GLN A 794 31.46 11.58 6.42
CA GLN A 794 32.95 11.61 6.30
C GLN A 794 33.46 12.22 4.98
N PHE A 795 32.60 12.31 3.96
CA PHE A 795 32.92 12.87 2.65
C PHE A 795 32.28 14.25 2.43
N SER A 796 31.47 14.74 3.40
CA SER A 796 30.85 16.06 3.28
C SER A 796 31.92 17.16 3.23
N ASP A 797 31.71 18.11 2.32
CA ASP A 797 32.67 19.17 1.99
C ASP A 797 32.03 20.55 1.86
N ILE A 798 30.71 20.63 2.10
CA ILE A 798 29.94 21.87 2.07
C ILE A 798 28.71 21.78 2.97
N ILE A 799 28.28 22.92 3.48
CA ILE A 799 27.11 23.09 4.35
C ILE A 799 26.06 23.93 3.62
N LEU A 800 24.83 23.51 3.62
CA LEU A 800 23.69 24.33 3.23
C LEU A 800 23.02 24.88 4.48
N GLU A 801 22.90 26.20 4.58
CA GLU A 801 22.28 26.92 5.67
C GLU A 801 20.92 27.46 5.22
N ALA A 802 19.85 27.14 5.96
CA ALA A 802 18.51 27.64 5.70
C ALA A 802 18.39 29.11 6.17
N LYS A 803 17.37 29.79 5.68
CA LYS A 803 16.99 31.10 6.20
C LYS A 803 16.74 31.01 7.69
N SER A 804 17.35 31.87 8.47
CA SER A 804 17.26 31.88 9.94
C SER A 804 15.79 31.97 10.40
N SER A 805 15.36 31.02 11.20
CA SER A 805 14.00 30.89 11.71
C SER A 805 13.89 31.12 13.22
N GLY A 806 14.97 31.52 13.89
CA GLY A 806 14.98 31.66 15.36
C GLY A 806 14.89 30.31 16.10
N LEU A 807 14.96 29.17 15.39
CA LEU A 807 14.98 27.83 15.97
C LEU A 807 16.32 27.59 16.67
N SER A 808 16.27 27.04 17.89
CA SER A 808 17.47 26.52 18.55
C SER A 808 17.92 25.25 17.81
N TRP A 809 19.17 25.26 17.32
CA TRP A 809 19.71 24.17 16.53
C TRP A 809 20.96 23.58 17.19
N THR A 810 21.05 22.25 17.16
CA THR A 810 22.26 21.53 17.59
C THR A 810 22.62 20.51 16.51
N CYS A 811 23.89 20.54 16.10
CA CYS A 811 24.40 19.58 15.11
C CYS A 811 25.33 18.58 15.79
N SER A 812 25.23 17.29 15.42
CA SER A 812 26.15 16.26 15.94
C SER A 812 27.53 16.27 15.28
N VAL A 813 27.70 17.03 14.19
CA VAL A 813 28.92 17.02 13.35
C VAL A 813 29.73 18.31 13.53
N CYS A 814 29.10 19.44 13.78
CA CYS A 814 29.75 20.74 13.91
C CYS A 814 29.12 21.61 15.00
N SER A 815 29.72 22.75 15.29
CA SER A 815 29.31 23.69 16.35
C SER A 815 28.38 24.82 15.88
N LEU A 816 27.88 24.77 14.60
CA LEU A 816 26.99 25.80 14.08
C LEU A 816 25.63 25.71 14.78
N SER A 817 25.10 26.84 15.22
CA SER A 817 23.81 26.97 15.92
C SER A 817 22.64 27.33 15.02
N VAL A 818 22.84 27.46 13.72
CA VAL A 818 21.82 27.74 12.73
C VAL A 818 21.34 26.46 12.04
N PRO A 819 20.08 26.35 11.61
CA PRO A 819 19.60 25.19 10.87
C PRO A 819 20.38 24.97 9.57
N HIS A 820 21.07 23.85 9.47
CA HIS A 820 21.93 23.53 8.33
C HIS A 820 22.02 22.03 8.08
N LYS A 821 22.44 21.68 6.86
CA LYS A 821 22.67 20.29 6.43
C LYS A 821 24.06 20.12 5.81
N HIS A 822 24.80 19.12 6.26
CA HIS A 822 26.08 18.72 5.64
C HIS A 822 25.78 17.95 4.35
N VAL A 823 26.37 18.40 3.24
CA VAL A 823 26.14 17.87 1.89
C VAL A 823 27.44 17.77 1.09
N HIS A 824 27.37 17.41 -0.19
CA HIS A 824 28.55 17.14 -1.02
C HIS A 824 28.55 18.03 -2.26
N LYS A 825 29.66 18.74 -2.48
CA LYS A 825 29.84 19.64 -3.64
C LYS A 825 29.59 18.94 -4.96
N VAL A 826 30.08 17.70 -5.14
CA VAL A 826 29.89 16.93 -6.37
C VAL A 826 28.41 16.68 -6.66
N ILE A 827 27.59 16.39 -5.64
CA ILE A 827 26.17 16.12 -5.80
C ILE A 827 25.43 17.42 -6.12
N LEU A 828 25.73 18.50 -5.40
CA LEU A 828 25.17 19.82 -5.69
C LEU A 828 25.56 20.30 -7.11
N TRP A 829 26.84 20.20 -7.45
CA TRP A 829 27.37 20.59 -8.74
C TRP A 829 26.70 19.84 -9.91
N SER A 830 26.41 18.56 -9.72
CA SER A 830 25.75 17.73 -10.71
C SER A 830 24.25 17.97 -10.84
N SER A 831 23.60 18.62 -9.84
CA SER A 831 22.14 18.73 -9.74
C SER A 831 21.54 19.74 -10.69
N CYS A 832 22.15 20.92 -10.83
CA CYS A 832 21.67 21.99 -11.72
C CYS A 832 22.76 22.96 -12.15
N ASP A 833 22.47 23.72 -13.22
CA ASP A 833 23.40 24.66 -13.81
C ASP A 833 23.69 25.85 -12.88
N TYR A 834 22.70 26.28 -12.09
CA TYR A 834 22.90 27.36 -11.10
C TYR A 834 23.95 26.96 -10.05
N LEU A 835 23.80 25.82 -9.39
CA LEU A 835 24.75 25.33 -8.39
C LEU A 835 26.11 25.01 -9.00
N ARG A 836 26.13 24.55 -10.25
CA ARG A 836 27.36 24.32 -11.01
C ARG A 836 28.10 25.63 -11.22
N ALA A 837 27.41 26.66 -11.65
CA ALA A 837 27.99 28.01 -11.84
C ALA A 837 28.45 28.60 -10.51
N LEU A 838 27.64 28.51 -9.46
CA LEU A 838 27.98 29.00 -8.11
C LEU A 838 29.28 28.40 -7.58
N LEU A 839 29.44 27.07 -7.67
CA LEU A 839 30.61 26.36 -7.14
C LEU A 839 31.89 26.56 -8.00
N LYS A 840 31.76 26.99 -9.27
CA LYS A 840 32.89 27.20 -10.20
C LYS A 840 33.16 28.68 -10.50
N SER A 841 32.34 29.62 -10.02
CA SER A 841 32.42 31.02 -10.42
C SER A 841 33.74 31.74 -10.06
N GLY A 842 34.51 31.19 -9.12
CA GLY A 842 35.64 31.90 -8.52
C GLY A 842 35.23 33.09 -7.64
N MET A 843 33.93 33.27 -7.39
CA MET A 843 33.40 34.24 -6.44
C MET A 843 33.52 33.73 -5.00
N GLN A 844 33.21 34.56 -4.04
CA GLN A 844 33.36 34.27 -2.60
C GLN A 844 32.61 32.96 -2.23
N GLU A 845 31.44 32.71 -2.79
CA GLU A 845 30.61 31.53 -2.54
C GLU A 845 31.30 30.23 -2.98
N SER A 846 32.10 30.23 -4.05
CA SER A 846 32.79 29.03 -4.54
C SER A 846 33.89 28.55 -3.57
N TYR A 847 34.46 29.47 -2.77
CA TYR A 847 35.45 29.19 -1.73
C TYR A 847 34.83 28.99 -0.36
N SER A 848 33.55 29.33 -0.20
CA SER A 848 32.83 29.18 1.06
C SER A 848 32.60 27.69 1.38
N GLN A 849 32.69 27.38 2.68
CA GLN A 849 32.24 26.09 3.18
C GLN A 849 30.74 26.06 3.44
N THR A 850 30.07 27.20 3.33
CA THR A 850 28.64 27.34 3.61
C THR A 850 27.94 28.09 2.47
N VAL A 851 26.85 27.57 1.98
CA VAL A 851 25.94 28.21 1.02
C VAL A 851 24.61 28.50 1.70
N LYS A 852 24.18 29.76 1.66
CA LYS A 852 22.88 30.18 2.20
C LYS A 852 21.78 29.96 1.17
N VAL A 853 20.74 29.18 1.56
CA VAL A 853 19.57 28.91 0.74
C VAL A 853 18.41 29.79 1.27
N PRO A 854 17.80 30.65 0.44
CA PRO A 854 16.84 31.66 0.90
C PRO A 854 15.43 31.11 1.18
N VAL A 855 15.30 29.87 1.65
CA VAL A 855 14.04 29.22 2.00
C VAL A 855 14.04 28.74 3.44
N SER A 856 12.88 28.35 3.96
CA SER A 856 12.72 27.75 5.27
C SER A 856 13.54 26.47 5.42
N TRP A 857 13.74 26.03 6.68
CA TRP A 857 14.39 24.75 6.96
C TRP A 857 13.66 23.57 6.29
N GLU A 858 12.35 23.55 6.39
CA GLU A 858 11.48 22.52 5.80
C GLU A 858 11.59 22.52 4.27
N GLY A 859 11.64 23.68 3.65
CA GLY A 859 11.87 23.84 2.21
C GLY A 859 13.26 23.34 1.80
N MET A 860 14.29 23.72 2.56
CA MET A 860 15.66 23.28 2.27
C MET A 860 15.83 21.76 2.39
N ILE A 861 15.23 21.10 3.38
CA ILE A 861 15.29 19.65 3.52
C ILE A 861 14.63 18.95 2.32
N LYS A 862 13.46 19.41 1.88
CA LYS A 862 12.79 18.88 0.69
C LYS A 862 13.63 19.05 -0.60
N LEU A 863 14.32 20.20 -0.72
CA LEU A 863 15.26 20.45 -1.81
C LEU A 863 16.43 19.46 -1.79
N VAL A 864 17.04 19.27 -0.63
CA VAL A 864 18.17 18.34 -0.45
C VAL A 864 17.73 16.91 -0.74
N GLU A 865 16.57 16.47 -0.24
CA GLU A 865 16.02 15.16 -0.55
C GLU A 865 15.83 14.98 -2.06
N TRP A 866 15.25 15.98 -2.75
CA TRP A 866 15.09 15.91 -4.20
C TRP A 866 16.45 15.84 -4.93
N ILE A 867 17.43 16.61 -4.52
CA ILE A 867 18.78 16.58 -5.11
C ILE A 867 19.39 15.17 -4.99
N TYR A 868 19.19 14.49 -3.86
CA TYR A 868 19.79 13.18 -3.57
C TYR A 868 18.94 12.00 -4.05
N THR A 869 17.62 12.15 -4.22
CA THR A 869 16.70 11.05 -4.53
C THR A 869 15.95 11.20 -5.85
N ASP A 870 15.94 12.40 -6.44
CA ASP A 870 15.06 12.79 -7.55
C ASP A 870 13.55 12.64 -7.23
N GLN A 871 13.22 12.58 -5.95
CA GLN A 871 11.85 12.45 -5.45
C GLN A 871 11.56 13.59 -4.47
N LEU A 872 10.48 14.30 -4.72
CA LEU A 872 9.98 15.31 -3.79
C LEU A 872 9.13 14.59 -2.74
N PRO A 873 9.42 14.74 -1.43
CA PRO A 873 8.54 14.20 -0.39
C PRO A 873 7.13 14.74 -0.54
N ASN A 874 6.13 13.86 -0.45
CA ASN A 874 4.74 14.28 -0.46
C ASN A 874 4.33 14.86 0.90
N PRO A 875 3.37 15.80 0.94
CA PRO A 875 2.78 16.24 2.19
C PRO A 875 2.04 15.10 2.89
N PRO A 876 1.74 15.21 4.18
CA PRO A 876 0.93 14.24 4.87
C PRO A 876 -0.37 13.96 4.12
N SER A 877 -0.83 12.73 4.14
CA SER A 877 -2.04 12.30 3.43
C SER A 877 -2.98 11.48 4.31
N GLY A 878 -4.20 11.27 3.85
CA GLY A 878 -5.21 10.51 4.56
C GLY A 878 -5.56 11.14 5.91
N CYS A 879 -5.67 10.32 6.97
CA CYS A 879 -6.11 10.81 8.28
C CYS A 879 -5.20 11.88 8.89
N LEU A 880 -3.93 11.94 8.53
CA LEU A 880 -3.03 13.02 8.99
C LEU A 880 -3.48 14.36 8.41
N TRP A 881 -3.68 14.42 7.10
CA TRP A 881 -4.12 15.63 6.40
C TRP A 881 -5.51 16.08 6.84
N ASP A 882 -6.44 15.13 6.98
CA ASP A 882 -7.83 15.43 7.31
C ASP A 882 -8.02 15.96 8.74
N ASN A 883 -7.11 15.59 9.66
CA ASN A 883 -7.14 16.08 11.05
C ASN A 883 -6.39 17.39 11.27
N MET A 884 -5.65 17.88 10.28
CA MET A 884 -5.01 19.19 10.34
C MET A 884 -6.04 20.31 10.18
N ASP A 885 -5.88 21.38 10.94
CA ASP A 885 -6.59 22.63 10.69
C ASP A 885 -6.01 23.36 9.47
N ASN A 886 -6.66 24.43 9.04
CA ASN A 886 -6.25 25.17 7.85
C ASN A 886 -4.87 25.85 8.00
N GLU A 887 -4.48 26.20 9.22
CA GLU A 887 -3.16 26.79 9.47
C GLU A 887 -2.06 25.74 9.38
N GLN A 888 -2.29 24.58 9.97
CA GLN A 888 -1.37 23.45 9.89
C GLN A 888 -1.20 22.98 8.44
N LYS A 889 -2.31 22.86 7.68
CA LYS A 889 -2.27 22.52 6.26
C LYS A 889 -1.47 23.53 5.45
N LEU A 890 -1.67 24.81 5.72
CA LEU A 890 -0.93 25.87 5.07
C LEU A 890 0.56 25.81 5.42
N HIS A 891 0.89 25.53 6.68
CA HIS A 891 2.26 25.34 7.14
C HIS A 891 2.95 24.20 6.38
N GLU A 892 2.25 23.08 6.16
CA GLU A 892 2.76 21.96 5.36
C GLU A 892 2.93 22.30 3.87
N LEU A 893 2.09 23.15 3.31
CA LEU A 893 2.18 23.58 1.90
C LEU A 893 3.20 24.70 1.65
N HIS A 894 3.45 25.53 2.64
CA HIS A 894 4.35 26.69 2.52
C HIS A 894 5.75 26.31 1.95
N PRO A 895 6.42 25.24 2.41
CA PRO A 895 7.71 24.81 1.87
C PRO A 895 7.68 24.48 0.37
N TYR A 896 6.57 23.94 -0.14
CA TYR A 896 6.44 23.65 -1.58
C TYR A 896 6.26 24.91 -2.40
N ILE A 897 5.57 25.91 -1.86
CA ILE A 897 5.42 27.23 -2.50
C ILE A 897 6.76 27.96 -2.54
N GLU A 898 7.52 27.96 -1.44
CA GLU A 898 8.89 28.52 -1.39
C GLU A 898 9.82 27.80 -2.38
N LEU A 899 9.72 26.46 -2.47
CA LEU A 899 10.53 25.70 -3.42
C LEU A 899 10.14 25.96 -4.87
N CYS A 900 8.85 26.14 -5.16
CA CYS A 900 8.40 26.51 -6.49
C CYS A 900 9.03 27.85 -6.93
N TRP A 901 9.10 28.83 -6.03
CA TRP A 901 9.77 30.12 -6.23
C TRP A 901 11.30 29.97 -6.40
N LEU A 902 11.94 29.19 -5.51
CA LEU A 902 13.39 28.96 -5.59
C LEU A 902 13.76 28.23 -6.88
N ALA A 903 12.94 27.27 -7.29
CA ALA A 903 13.12 26.48 -8.50
C ALA A 903 13.05 27.35 -9.77
N ASP A 904 12.21 28.39 -9.78
CA ASP A 904 12.16 29.37 -10.84
C ASP A 904 13.49 30.16 -10.95
N ILE A 905 14.02 30.62 -9.83
CA ILE A 905 15.30 31.34 -9.75
C ILE A 905 16.50 30.46 -10.14
N TRP A 906 16.50 29.20 -9.72
CA TRP A 906 17.60 28.26 -9.97
C TRP A 906 17.43 27.47 -11.27
N LEU A 907 16.38 27.76 -12.07
CA LEU A 907 16.06 27.09 -13.31
C LEU A 907 15.89 25.57 -13.17
N LEU A 908 15.18 25.15 -12.13
CA LEU A 908 14.88 23.76 -11.79
C LEU A 908 13.46 23.38 -12.22
N GLU A 909 13.22 23.29 -13.53
CA GLU A 909 11.88 23.03 -14.09
C GLU A 909 11.20 21.79 -13.52
N ASP A 910 11.94 20.67 -13.36
CA ASP A 910 11.41 19.41 -12.82
C ASP A 910 10.86 19.56 -11.39
N ILE A 911 11.53 20.32 -10.51
CA ILE A 911 11.10 20.52 -9.14
C ILE A 911 9.97 21.56 -9.06
N GLN A 912 10.01 22.58 -9.92
CA GLN A 912 8.95 23.57 -10.03
C GLN A 912 7.63 22.90 -10.40
N ASP A 913 7.63 22.05 -11.43
CA ASP A 913 6.46 21.29 -11.84
C ASP A 913 5.97 20.29 -10.77
N ALA A 914 6.89 19.64 -10.06
CA ALA A 914 6.55 18.73 -8.99
C ALA A 914 5.89 19.46 -7.80
N CYS A 915 6.47 20.59 -7.36
CA CYS A 915 5.89 21.43 -6.31
C CYS A 915 4.53 21.97 -6.71
N PHE A 916 4.39 22.46 -7.92
CA PHE A 916 3.12 22.93 -8.45
C PHE A 916 2.04 21.86 -8.40
N LYS A 917 2.32 20.64 -8.88
CA LYS A 917 1.38 19.51 -8.84
C LYS A 917 0.97 19.13 -7.41
N VAL A 918 1.90 19.16 -6.46
CA VAL A 918 1.62 18.90 -5.05
C VAL A 918 0.62 19.92 -4.51
N VAL A 919 0.87 21.22 -4.70
CA VAL A 919 -0.01 22.29 -4.19
C VAL A 919 -1.39 22.20 -4.84
N VAL A 920 -1.45 22.00 -6.16
CA VAL A 920 -2.70 21.82 -6.91
C VAL A 920 -3.53 20.65 -6.36
N SER A 921 -2.90 19.49 -6.18
CA SER A 921 -3.57 18.29 -5.65
C SER A 921 -4.14 18.52 -4.23
N CYS A 922 -3.44 19.30 -3.40
CA CYS A 922 -3.92 19.64 -2.07
C CYS A 922 -5.07 20.65 -2.09
N LEU A 923 -5.05 21.62 -2.98
CA LEU A 923 -6.16 22.59 -3.14
C LEU A 923 -7.44 21.93 -3.67
N ASP A 924 -7.34 20.91 -4.52
CA ASP A 924 -8.50 20.15 -4.97
C ASP A 924 -9.24 19.47 -3.80
N SER A 925 -8.50 19.07 -2.77
CA SER A 925 -9.04 18.43 -1.56
C SER A 925 -9.43 19.42 -0.44
N ALA A 926 -8.88 20.64 -0.43
CA ALA A 926 -9.06 21.64 0.62
C ALA A 926 -9.18 23.05 0.05
N ARG A 927 -10.30 23.33 -0.61
CA ARG A 927 -10.57 24.60 -1.30
C ARG A 927 -10.53 25.82 -0.39
N ASP A 928 -10.83 25.65 0.88
CA ASP A 928 -10.79 26.74 1.88
C ASP A 928 -9.39 27.36 2.06
N LEU A 929 -8.35 26.64 1.63
CA LEU A 929 -6.97 27.15 1.65
C LEU A 929 -6.64 28.09 0.50
N SER A 930 -7.50 28.14 -0.54
CA SER A 930 -7.19 28.82 -1.79
C SER A 930 -6.90 30.32 -1.60
N ILE A 931 -7.59 30.98 -0.66
CA ILE A 931 -7.36 32.41 -0.36
C ILE A 931 -5.91 32.62 0.13
N LYS A 932 -5.48 31.87 1.13
CA LYS A 932 -4.13 32.00 1.73
C LYS A 932 -3.05 31.58 0.73
N VAL A 933 -3.31 30.56 -0.07
CA VAL A 933 -2.39 30.13 -1.14
C VAL A 933 -2.30 31.18 -2.24
N LEU A 934 -3.39 31.85 -2.61
CA LEU A 934 -3.39 32.96 -3.56
C LEU A 934 -2.49 34.10 -3.06
N GLN A 935 -2.63 34.51 -1.79
CA GLN A 935 -1.80 35.55 -1.18
C GLN A 935 -0.32 35.17 -1.18
N LEU A 936 0.01 33.93 -0.81
CA LEU A 936 1.39 33.45 -0.82
C LEU A 936 1.96 33.35 -2.24
N ALA A 937 1.20 32.83 -3.18
CA ALA A 937 1.61 32.74 -4.58
C ALA A 937 1.90 34.13 -5.18
N ALA A 938 1.05 35.12 -4.89
CA ALA A 938 1.28 36.51 -5.28
C ALA A 938 2.54 37.09 -4.63
N LYS A 939 2.75 36.88 -3.34
CA LYS A 939 3.97 37.32 -2.60
C LYS A 939 5.25 36.78 -3.23
N PHE A 940 5.23 35.54 -3.74
CA PHE A 940 6.36 34.91 -4.43
C PHE A 940 6.35 35.14 -5.96
N SER A 941 5.42 35.93 -6.49
CA SER A 941 5.25 36.17 -7.93
C SER A 941 5.00 34.92 -8.78
N LEU A 942 4.40 33.87 -8.17
CA LEU A 942 4.04 32.60 -8.80
C LEU A 942 2.67 32.69 -9.47
N TRP A 943 2.56 33.44 -10.55
CA TRP A 943 1.28 33.80 -11.19
C TRP A 943 0.48 32.62 -11.71
N LYS A 944 1.14 31.54 -12.19
CA LYS A 944 0.45 30.31 -12.60
C LYS A 944 -0.28 29.64 -11.41
N LEU A 945 0.35 29.65 -10.24
CA LEU A 945 -0.24 29.09 -9.01
C LEU A 945 -1.35 30.02 -8.48
N ALA A 946 -1.16 31.32 -8.59
CA ALA A 946 -2.18 32.32 -8.24
C ALA A 946 -3.45 32.19 -9.10
N ASP A 947 -3.30 32.05 -10.42
CA ASP A 947 -4.41 31.79 -11.34
C ASP A 947 -5.17 30.50 -11.01
N PHE A 948 -4.45 29.43 -10.65
CA PHE A 948 -5.07 28.18 -10.25
C PHE A 948 -5.84 28.31 -8.93
N ALA A 949 -5.25 28.96 -7.93
CA ALA A 949 -5.92 29.21 -6.64
C ALA A 949 -7.18 30.07 -6.83
N ALA A 950 -7.11 31.10 -7.67
CA ALA A 950 -8.27 31.94 -8.06
C ALA A 950 -9.36 31.09 -8.76
N ALA A 951 -8.98 30.16 -9.64
CA ALA A 951 -9.91 29.24 -10.30
C ALA A 951 -10.61 28.29 -9.31
N CYS A 952 -9.92 27.80 -8.28
CA CYS A 952 -10.53 26.99 -7.22
C CYS A 952 -11.59 27.75 -6.42
N MET A 953 -11.44 29.08 -6.27
CA MET A 953 -12.40 29.95 -5.57
C MET A 953 -13.57 30.37 -6.46
N ALA A 954 -13.44 30.27 -7.78
CA ALA A 954 -14.44 30.76 -8.74
C ALA A 954 -15.88 30.28 -8.46
N PRO A 955 -16.15 29.00 -8.13
CA PRO A 955 -17.49 28.52 -7.78
C PRO A 955 -18.06 29.11 -6.48
N LEU A 956 -17.19 29.58 -5.58
CA LEU A 956 -17.53 30.07 -4.25
C LEU A 956 -17.54 31.61 -4.17
N TYR A 957 -17.27 32.32 -5.27
CA TYR A 957 -17.04 33.75 -5.28
C TYR A 957 -18.15 34.56 -4.60
N CYS A 958 -19.43 34.27 -4.90
CA CYS A 958 -20.54 34.98 -4.28
C CYS A 958 -20.56 34.78 -2.75
N ASN A 959 -20.35 33.58 -2.29
CA ASN A 959 -20.34 33.27 -0.85
C ASN A 959 -19.18 33.97 -0.15
N LEU A 960 -17.96 33.91 -0.73
CA LEU A 960 -16.77 34.56 -0.19
C LEU A 960 -16.87 36.09 -0.16
N ARG A 961 -17.55 36.68 -1.13
CA ARG A 961 -17.83 38.09 -1.15
C ARG A 961 -18.84 38.48 -0.06
N ASP A 962 -19.92 37.68 0.08
CA ASP A 962 -21.01 37.99 1.01
C ASP A 962 -20.59 37.70 2.47
N SER A 963 -19.60 36.82 2.71
CA SER A 963 -18.98 36.58 4.03
C SER A 963 -17.89 37.59 4.42
N GLY A 964 -17.43 38.42 3.45
CA GLY A 964 -16.32 39.36 3.69
C GLY A 964 -14.92 38.75 3.63
N ASP A 965 -14.77 37.46 3.29
CA ASP A 965 -13.48 36.77 3.24
C ASP A 965 -12.51 37.32 2.17
N LEU A 966 -13.01 38.12 1.23
CA LEU A 966 -12.21 38.76 0.19
C LEU A 966 -11.69 40.17 0.60
N GLU A 967 -12.11 40.72 1.77
CA GLU A 967 -11.70 42.06 2.22
C GLU A 967 -10.21 42.14 2.55
N ASP A 968 -9.60 40.99 2.95
CA ASP A 968 -8.17 40.92 3.25
C ASP A 968 -7.28 40.78 2.00
N LEU A 969 -7.86 40.73 0.80
CA LEU A 969 -7.11 40.59 -0.46
C LEU A 969 -6.87 41.97 -1.10
N ASP A 970 -5.69 42.10 -1.72
CA ASP A 970 -5.43 43.27 -2.58
C ASP A 970 -6.41 43.34 -3.75
N GLU A 971 -6.79 44.52 -4.18
CA GLU A 971 -7.76 44.76 -5.25
C GLU A 971 -7.44 43.95 -6.51
N PHE A 972 -6.14 43.85 -6.87
CA PHE A 972 -5.68 43.05 -8.01
C PHE A 972 -6.01 41.57 -7.85
N LEU A 973 -5.85 40.99 -6.65
CA LEU A 973 -6.15 39.60 -6.36
C LEU A 973 -7.67 39.35 -6.38
N VAL A 974 -8.46 40.31 -5.88
CA VAL A 974 -9.94 40.25 -5.97
C VAL A 974 -10.39 40.23 -7.42
N ASP A 975 -9.77 41.04 -8.29
CA ASP A 975 -10.06 41.06 -9.72
C ASP A 975 -9.68 39.73 -10.41
N MET A 976 -8.58 39.11 -10.01
CA MET A 976 -8.23 37.77 -10.51
C MET A 976 -9.32 36.74 -10.18
N VAL A 977 -9.81 36.71 -8.94
CA VAL A 977 -10.88 35.79 -8.50
C VAL A 977 -12.19 36.11 -9.24
N ARG A 978 -12.53 37.38 -9.40
CA ARG A 978 -13.69 37.83 -10.18
C ARG A 978 -13.60 37.36 -11.64
N ALA A 979 -12.45 37.56 -12.28
CA ALA A 979 -12.21 37.11 -13.65
C ALA A 979 -12.32 35.61 -13.80
N ALA A 980 -11.79 34.83 -12.82
CA ALA A 980 -11.93 33.38 -12.77
C ALA A 980 -13.41 32.96 -12.63
N SER A 981 -14.20 33.63 -11.78
CA SER A 981 -15.64 33.39 -11.61
C SER A 981 -16.44 33.61 -12.89
N VAL A 982 -16.12 34.69 -13.64
CA VAL A 982 -16.75 34.97 -14.96
C VAL A 982 -16.39 33.85 -15.95
N ARG A 983 -15.15 33.43 -16.02
CA ARG A 983 -14.72 32.32 -16.90
C ARG A 983 -15.44 31.02 -16.55
N HIS A 984 -15.60 30.72 -15.25
CA HIS A 984 -16.30 29.55 -14.76
C HIS A 984 -17.79 29.56 -15.15
N SER A 985 -18.46 30.69 -15.05
CA SER A 985 -19.87 30.83 -15.43
C SER A 985 -20.10 30.75 -16.94
N GLN A 986 -19.12 31.11 -17.76
CA GLN A 986 -19.20 31.02 -19.23
C GLN A 986 -18.84 29.63 -19.76
N GLY A 987 -18.07 28.80 -19.02
CA GLY A 987 -17.67 27.46 -19.42
C GLY A 987 -18.62 26.33 -18.94
N GLY A 988 -19.65 26.65 -18.21
CA GLY A 988 -20.65 25.69 -17.67
C GLY A 988 -21.93 25.59 -18.51
N GLY A 989 -21.88 25.92 -19.82
CA GLY A 989 -22.99 25.79 -20.75
C GLY A 989 -22.86 24.54 -21.63
#